data_5b39e7d7ce2e92a172325bda4f019cd3
#
_entry.id   5b39e7d7ce2e92a172325bda4f019cd3
#
_cell.length_a   1.000
_cell.length_b   1.000
_cell.length_c   1.000
_cell.angle_alpha   90.00
_cell.angle_beta   90.00
_cell.angle_gamma   90.00
#
_symmetry.space_group_name_H-M   'P 1'
#
loop_
_entity.id
_entity.type
_entity.pdbx_description
1 polymer ?
#
loop_
_entity_poly.entity_id
_entity_poly.type
_entity_poly.pdbx_seq_one_letter_code
_entity_poly.pdbx_strand_id
1 'polypeptide(L)'
;MDNSTCSSEQEDAANRCRWFRINWKWCKMGSYRLGINIRLNPVVSLVSALIIWGFVAWCIIKPETVNSTMAEWKTWIPTTFTWMYIRAQDAWAGFIIYLYFSKYGNMKLGKPDEKPEFKDATYFTMLFGAGTGISLFYFGVAEPVWHYAPGFYEKRHYNRYTDNQRAQDSINLTLFHWGIHEWIVYVVVGLLLAFVGYRQGLPMTMRSCMYPLIGDKIYGWIGDAIDIISVVCTMFGVCTSLVLGVMQLNAGVHRLESSVEVSTFNQIIIVWCVMACAIVSINSGLKLGIRRLSETCFALGVFIMMLVFFFDAPCYSLNLLVQSTGYYMQTIVQRGIHTDAFAQLGNAPDRKEATGWMDAWTISYWGWWIARTPFVSMFIAKISRGRTIRQFIIATFAAPVAFSILWFSVFGGAGLQMERKAALANITCDSALGRTNASESLNGLFRPSCRDENGMWFDVMSQYGDMGSFLSALSLISIALYFVTSSDSGSLVIDCLSANGDPKPPVLQRVFWALTEGATATALLYVGGNEALNALQTVSIASGAPYTIILCFMSKALWKAVKVEAGDLDPNGPQFTTGLLDVLSTPTVESVCKVIISIFAPWYSMGTAAGMVEKQNGRMWTHMLIMALPFYACISMLVLERLCVFSGICYVGYTLLFGFFAYATGVRNSIREKYEINGNIAEDFFAVMVLYPFAAYQMEHHMKNHKPTNHIQNGHCLPESCRIPLGEMEKLMDPDARKTDV
;
A
#
# COMPACT_ATOMS: atom_id res chain seq x y z
N MET A 1 -14.13 -32.83 -6.90
CA MET A 1 -14.18 -32.56 -5.46
C MET A 1 -14.33 -31.07 -5.26
N ASP A 2 -15.33 -30.72 -4.52
CA ASP A 2 -16.16 -29.55 -4.65
C ASP A 2 -15.56 -28.19 -4.25
N ASN A 3 -15.96 -27.16 -4.98
CA ASN A 3 -15.88 -25.75 -4.55
C ASN A 3 -16.53 -25.49 -3.17
N SER A 4 -17.28 -26.46 -2.65
CA SER A 4 -17.96 -26.42 -1.35
C SER A 4 -17.03 -26.55 -0.15
N THR A 5 -15.94 -27.31 -0.24
CA THR A 5 -15.06 -27.55 0.91
C THR A 5 -14.16 -26.38 1.25
N CYS A 6 -13.63 -25.63 0.24
CA CYS A 6 -12.82 -24.45 0.49
C CYS A 6 -13.68 -23.27 1.00
N SER A 7 -14.95 -23.19 0.59
CA SER A 7 -15.89 -22.20 1.11
C SER A 7 -16.32 -22.49 2.56
N SER A 8 -16.41 -23.76 2.94
CA SER A 8 -16.77 -24.16 4.33
C SER A 8 -15.63 -23.86 5.32
N GLU A 9 -14.37 -24.13 4.92
CA GLU A 9 -13.20 -23.80 5.77
C GLU A 9 -13.03 -22.31 5.99
N GLN A 10 -13.26 -21.49 4.94
CA GLN A 10 -13.23 -20.03 5.06
C GLN A 10 -14.38 -19.49 5.92
N GLU A 11 -15.57 -20.10 5.82
CA GLU A 11 -16.72 -19.72 6.62
C GLU A 11 -16.52 -20.10 8.09
N ASP A 12 -15.93 -21.26 8.39
CA ASP A 12 -15.59 -21.67 9.74
C ASP A 12 -14.51 -20.79 10.36
N ALA A 13 -13.46 -20.44 9.59
CA ALA A 13 -12.43 -19.51 10.04
C ALA A 13 -13.00 -18.10 10.28
N ALA A 14 -13.88 -17.62 9.41
CA ALA A 14 -14.54 -16.33 9.58
C ALA A 14 -15.47 -16.31 10.80
N ASN A 15 -16.09 -17.46 11.15
CA ASN A 15 -16.98 -17.57 12.31
C ASN A 15 -16.25 -17.43 13.66
N ARG A 16 -14.91 -17.58 13.70
CA ARG A 16 -14.10 -17.30 14.92
C ARG A 16 -14.01 -15.80 15.23
N CYS A 17 -14.28 -14.93 14.25
CA CYS A 17 -14.34 -13.48 14.47
C CYS A 17 -15.63 -13.06 15.18
N ARG A 18 -15.63 -11.81 15.66
CA ARG A 18 -16.84 -11.22 16.25
C ARG A 18 -17.87 -10.92 15.17
N TRP A 19 -19.13 -11.27 15.41
CA TRP A 19 -20.23 -11.04 14.50
C TRP A 19 -21.40 -10.33 15.16
N PHE A 20 -21.97 -9.37 14.42
CA PHE A 20 -23.30 -8.82 14.67
C PHE A 20 -24.17 -9.16 13.47
N ARG A 21 -25.28 -9.86 13.70
CA ARG A 21 -26.17 -10.35 12.65
C ARG A 21 -27.61 -9.96 12.94
N ILE A 22 -28.26 -9.25 12.01
CA ILE A 22 -29.71 -8.98 12.02
C ILE A 22 -30.26 -9.53 10.72
N ASN A 23 -31.32 -10.32 10.82
CA ASN A 23 -32.08 -10.81 9.66
C ASN A 23 -33.56 -10.61 9.95
N TRP A 24 -34.07 -9.43 9.64
CA TRP A 24 -35.45 -9.07 9.89
C TRP A 24 -36.22 -8.99 8.56
N LYS A 25 -37.24 -9.85 8.40
CA LYS A 25 -38.07 -9.93 7.18
C LYS A 25 -39.43 -9.26 7.46
N TRP A 26 -39.72 -8.16 6.76
CA TRP A 26 -40.92 -7.36 7.02
C TRP A 26 -42.14 -7.80 6.23
N CYS A 27 -41.99 -8.10 4.95
CA CYS A 27 -43.11 -8.37 4.05
C CYS A 27 -42.74 -9.24 2.86
N LYS A 28 -43.73 -10.06 2.42
CA LYS A 28 -43.67 -10.69 1.10
C LYS A 28 -44.48 -9.82 0.12
N MET A 29 -43.83 -9.23 -0.87
CA MET A 29 -44.48 -8.52 -1.97
C MET A 29 -44.14 -9.24 -3.28
N GLY A 30 -44.97 -10.17 -3.69
CA GLY A 30 -44.70 -11.06 -4.82
C GLY A 30 -43.50 -11.98 -4.59
N SER A 31 -42.58 -12.04 -5.55
CA SER A 31 -41.31 -12.77 -5.46
C SER A 31 -40.26 -12.07 -4.59
N TYR A 32 -40.46 -10.82 -4.22
CA TYR A 32 -39.49 -10.03 -3.45
C TYR A 32 -39.79 -10.09 -1.95
N ARG A 33 -38.76 -10.39 -1.15
CA ARG A 33 -38.81 -10.30 0.31
C ARG A 33 -38.12 -9.02 0.74
N LEU A 34 -38.89 -8.03 1.20
CA LEU A 34 -38.35 -6.85 1.86
C LEU A 34 -37.91 -7.22 3.30
N GLY A 35 -36.67 -6.96 3.62
CA GLY A 35 -36.12 -7.22 4.94
C GLY A 35 -34.77 -6.55 5.13
N ILE A 36 -34.41 -6.30 6.39
CA ILE A 36 -33.08 -5.82 6.77
C ILE A 36 -32.20 -7.03 7.05
N ASN A 37 -31.12 -7.16 6.29
CA ASN A 37 -30.06 -8.13 6.51
C ASN A 37 -28.77 -7.36 6.82
N ILE A 38 -28.20 -7.55 8.01
CA ILE A 38 -26.94 -6.95 8.45
C ILE A 38 -26.05 -8.07 8.97
N ARG A 39 -24.81 -8.14 8.48
CA ARG A 39 -23.78 -9.07 8.93
C ARG A 39 -22.44 -8.34 8.95
N LEU A 40 -21.95 -7.96 10.11
CA LEU A 40 -20.74 -7.17 10.25
C LEU A 40 -19.94 -7.55 11.50
N ASN A 41 -18.65 -7.19 11.51
CA ASN A 41 -17.86 -7.16 12.73
C ASN A 41 -18.17 -5.85 13.47
N PRO A 42 -18.78 -5.92 14.68
CA PRO A 42 -19.24 -4.70 15.36
C PRO A 42 -18.11 -3.75 15.73
N VAL A 43 -16.93 -4.28 16.11
CA VAL A 43 -15.78 -3.46 16.50
C VAL A 43 -15.17 -2.78 15.27
N VAL A 44 -14.87 -3.55 14.23
CA VAL A 44 -14.27 -2.99 13.00
C VAL A 44 -15.21 -1.97 12.37
N SER A 45 -16.49 -2.31 12.19
CA SER A 45 -17.45 -1.43 11.51
C SER A 45 -17.71 -0.14 12.29
N LEU A 46 -17.98 -0.27 13.61
CA LEU A 46 -18.33 0.89 14.42
C LEU A 46 -17.14 1.84 14.61
N VAL A 47 -15.95 1.30 14.94
CA VAL A 47 -14.77 2.13 15.20
C VAL A 47 -14.31 2.80 13.90
N SER A 48 -14.28 2.09 12.78
CA SER A 48 -13.95 2.69 11.49
C SER A 48 -14.93 3.78 11.09
N ALA A 49 -16.24 3.54 11.25
CA ALA A 49 -17.27 4.54 10.98
C ALA A 49 -17.11 5.77 11.88
N LEU A 50 -16.85 5.59 13.17
CA LEU A 50 -16.62 6.69 14.12
C LEU A 50 -15.40 7.53 13.74
N ILE A 51 -14.29 6.90 13.32
CA ILE A 51 -13.09 7.62 12.89
C ILE A 51 -13.40 8.45 11.63
N ILE A 52 -14.03 7.83 10.62
CA ILE A 52 -14.29 8.49 9.33
C ILE A 52 -15.33 9.60 9.48
N TRP A 53 -16.45 9.33 10.14
CA TRP A 53 -17.49 10.34 10.36
C TRP A 53 -17.06 11.43 11.36
N GLY A 54 -16.20 11.08 12.32
CA GLY A 54 -15.54 12.07 13.19
C GLY A 54 -14.65 13.02 12.40
N PHE A 55 -13.90 12.50 11.44
CA PHE A 55 -13.12 13.32 10.51
C PHE A 55 -14.01 14.19 9.62
N VAL A 56 -15.07 13.64 9.04
CA VAL A 56 -16.05 14.40 8.23
C VAL A 56 -16.68 15.52 9.06
N ALA A 57 -17.10 15.24 10.28
CA ALA A 57 -17.66 16.23 11.19
C ALA A 57 -16.63 17.31 11.53
N TRP A 58 -15.38 16.96 11.78
CA TRP A 58 -14.31 17.92 12.04
C TRP A 58 -14.06 18.83 10.84
N CYS A 59 -14.04 18.31 9.62
CA CYS A 59 -13.95 19.07 8.39
C CYS A 59 -15.08 20.11 8.24
N ILE A 60 -16.30 19.75 8.59
CA ILE A 60 -17.47 20.63 8.45
C ILE A 60 -17.50 21.69 9.56
N ILE A 61 -17.20 21.31 10.82
CA ILE A 61 -17.35 22.18 11.99
C ILE A 61 -16.19 23.18 12.11
N LYS A 62 -14.94 22.75 11.77
CA LYS A 62 -13.73 23.58 11.94
C LYS A 62 -12.80 23.47 10.73
N PRO A 63 -13.23 23.90 9.54
CA PRO A 63 -12.45 23.72 8.29
C PRO A 63 -11.07 24.39 8.36
N GLU A 64 -10.95 25.58 8.93
CA GLU A 64 -9.68 26.30 9.06
C GLU A 64 -8.67 25.54 9.94
N THR A 65 -9.13 24.99 11.07
CA THR A 65 -8.28 24.18 11.96
C THR A 65 -7.83 22.88 11.27
N VAL A 66 -8.72 22.24 10.51
CA VAL A 66 -8.36 21.05 9.73
C VAL A 66 -7.31 21.40 8.70
N ASN A 67 -7.49 22.50 7.96
CA ASN A 67 -6.55 22.92 6.91
C ASN A 67 -5.16 23.22 7.47
N SER A 68 -5.07 23.97 8.60
CA SER A 68 -3.80 24.25 9.27
C SER A 68 -3.12 22.98 9.79
N THR A 69 -3.87 22.09 10.43
CA THR A 69 -3.35 20.79 10.92
C THR A 69 -2.87 19.90 9.78
N MET A 70 -3.62 19.87 8.68
CA MET A 70 -3.21 19.11 7.48
C MET A 70 -1.94 19.69 6.86
N ALA A 71 -1.77 21.01 6.82
CA ALA A 71 -0.54 21.63 6.34
C ALA A 71 0.67 21.27 7.22
N GLU A 72 0.51 21.22 8.54
CA GLU A 72 1.54 20.75 9.47
C GLU A 72 1.90 19.26 9.21
N TRP A 73 0.90 18.40 9.08
CA TRP A 73 1.13 16.98 8.81
C TRP A 73 1.78 16.75 7.45
N LYS A 74 1.39 17.52 6.44
CA LYS A 74 1.97 17.45 5.09
C LYS A 74 3.48 17.72 5.11
N THR A 75 3.96 18.54 6.04
CA THR A 75 5.39 18.84 6.19
C THR A 75 6.08 17.87 7.15
N TRP A 76 5.47 17.64 8.32
CA TRP A 76 6.12 16.86 9.38
C TRP A 76 6.30 15.37 9.03
N ILE A 77 5.27 14.71 8.46
CA ILE A 77 5.34 13.27 8.18
C ILE A 77 6.42 12.95 7.14
N PRO A 78 6.45 13.61 5.96
CA PRO A 78 7.49 13.34 4.98
C PRO A 78 8.88 13.67 5.54
N THR A 79 9.08 14.85 6.10
CA THR A 79 10.39 15.26 6.64
C THR A 79 10.94 14.25 7.64
N THR A 80 10.06 13.64 8.46
CA THR A 80 10.46 12.66 9.47
C THR A 80 10.66 11.25 8.90
N PHE A 81 9.81 10.82 7.96
CA PHE A 81 9.69 9.42 7.55
C PHE A 81 10.06 9.16 6.08
N THR A 82 10.59 10.12 5.32
CA THR A 82 11.04 9.91 3.93
C THR A 82 11.91 8.67 3.79
N TRP A 83 12.91 8.50 4.67
CA TRP A 83 13.79 7.33 4.68
C TRP A 83 13.04 6.00 4.82
N MET A 84 11.96 5.99 5.60
CA MET A 84 11.14 4.79 5.82
C MET A 84 10.35 4.43 4.57
N TYR A 85 9.67 5.41 3.95
CA TYR A 85 8.91 5.19 2.72
C TYR A 85 9.81 4.69 1.58
N ILE A 86 10.92 5.38 1.35
CA ILE A 86 11.88 5.04 0.30
C ILE A 86 12.46 3.64 0.54
N ARG A 87 12.99 3.39 1.75
CA ARG A 87 13.63 2.11 2.06
C ARG A 87 12.66 0.93 2.04
N ALA A 88 11.42 1.13 2.47
CA ALA A 88 10.41 0.10 2.45
C ALA A 88 10.04 -0.32 1.02
N GLN A 89 9.83 0.63 0.12
CA GLN A 89 9.51 0.37 -1.28
C GLN A 89 10.61 -0.45 -1.98
N ASP A 90 11.87 -0.07 -1.81
CA ASP A 90 12.99 -0.80 -2.40
C ASP A 90 13.18 -2.19 -1.80
N ALA A 91 12.99 -2.33 -0.48
CA ALA A 91 13.08 -3.62 0.18
C ALA A 91 12.00 -4.58 -0.33
N TRP A 92 10.77 -4.08 -0.52
CA TRP A 92 9.68 -4.87 -1.10
C TRP A 92 9.97 -5.22 -2.57
N ALA A 93 10.54 -4.30 -3.36
CA ALA A 93 10.97 -4.59 -4.73
C ALA A 93 11.99 -5.73 -4.79
N GLY A 94 13.06 -5.62 -4.00
CA GLY A 94 14.07 -6.66 -3.91
C GLY A 94 13.50 -8.01 -3.45
N PHE A 95 12.58 -8.00 -2.49
CA PHE A 95 11.91 -9.20 -2.00
C PHE A 95 11.04 -9.87 -3.07
N ILE A 96 10.25 -9.12 -3.83
CA ILE A 96 9.40 -9.67 -4.91
C ILE A 96 10.24 -10.21 -6.06
N ILE A 97 11.32 -9.51 -6.43
CA ILE A 97 12.29 -10.01 -7.44
C ILE A 97 12.91 -11.33 -6.95
N TYR A 98 13.31 -11.41 -5.70
CA TYR A 98 13.83 -12.64 -5.11
C TYR A 98 12.80 -13.78 -5.17
N LEU A 99 11.55 -13.54 -4.78
CA LEU A 99 10.49 -14.54 -4.82
C LEU A 99 10.24 -15.05 -6.25
N TYR A 100 10.27 -14.18 -7.24
CA TYR A 100 10.07 -14.53 -8.64
C TYR A 100 11.12 -15.53 -9.13
N PHE A 101 12.39 -15.31 -8.81
CA PHE A 101 13.50 -16.20 -9.24
C PHE A 101 13.69 -17.41 -8.32
N SER A 102 13.12 -17.40 -7.15
CA SER A 102 13.25 -18.49 -6.16
C SER A 102 12.48 -19.75 -6.56
N LYS A 103 12.78 -20.85 -5.86
CA LYS A 103 12.02 -22.11 -5.95
C LYS A 103 10.54 -21.94 -5.56
N TYR A 104 10.22 -20.95 -4.73
CA TYR A 104 8.86 -20.66 -4.27
C TYR A 104 7.95 -20.11 -5.38
N GLY A 105 8.53 -19.53 -6.45
CA GLY A 105 7.79 -18.97 -7.57
C GLY A 105 6.84 -19.96 -8.28
N ASN A 106 7.07 -21.26 -8.16
CA ASN A 106 6.23 -22.30 -8.77
C ASN A 106 5.03 -22.70 -7.90
N MET A 107 4.96 -22.27 -6.62
CA MET A 107 3.84 -22.57 -5.75
C MET A 107 2.55 -21.95 -6.30
N LYS A 108 1.43 -22.68 -6.21
CA LYS A 108 0.12 -22.19 -6.64
C LYS A 108 -0.60 -21.46 -5.52
N LEU A 109 -1.35 -20.44 -5.90
CA LEU A 109 -2.32 -19.72 -5.06
C LEU A 109 -3.63 -20.53 -5.08
N GLY A 110 -3.67 -21.60 -4.31
CA GLY A 110 -4.74 -22.59 -4.28
C GLY A 110 -4.20 -24.01 -4.16
N LYS A 111 -5.02 -24.99 -4.48
CA LYS A 111 -4.61 -26.41 -4.45
C LYS A 111 -3.59 -26.70 -5.57
N PRO A 112 -2.71 -27.70 -5.40
CA PRO A 112 -1.63 -27.98 -6.37
C PRO A 112 -2.11 -28.25 -7.80
N ASP A 113 -3.27 -28.88 -7.95
CA ASP A 113 -3.91 -29.26 -9.22
C ASP A 113 -4.92 -28.22 -9.74
N GLU A 114 -5.18 -27.16 -8.98
CA GLU A 114 -6.17 -26.14 -9.33
C GLU A 114 -5.73 -25.32 -10.56
N LYS A 115 -6.67 -25.12 -11.49
CA LYS A 115 -6.44 -24.28 -12.69
C LYS A 115 -6.81 -22.83 -12.42
N PRO A 116 -6.18 -21.86 -13.13
CA PRO A 116 -6.59 -20.46 -13.02
C PRO A 116 -8.08 -20.25 -13.31
N GLU A 117 -8.76 -19.48 -12.45
CA GLU A 117 -10.20 -19.20 -12.58
C GLU A 117 -10.53 -18.37 -13.82
N PHE A 118 -9.64 -17.44 -14.18
CA PHE A 118 -9.79 -16.55 -15.34
C PHE A 118 -8.72 -16.84 -16.39
N LYS A 119 -9.10 -16.72 -17.68
CA LYS A 119 -8.15 -16.71 -18.80
C LYS A 119 -7.22 -15.52 -18.71
N ASP A 120 -6.01 -15.62 -19.26
CA ASP A 120 -4.98 -14.57 -19.14
C ASP A 120 -5.47 -13.21 -19.64
N ALA A 121 -6.11 -13.14 -20.82
CA ALA A 121 -6.64 -11.88 -21.36
C ALA A 121 -7.66 -11.21 -20.42
N THR A 122 -8.60 -11.97 -19.87
CA THR A 122 -9.59 -11.47 -18.90
C THR A 122 -8.92 -11.03 -17.61
N TYR A 123 -7.94 -11.80 -17.13
CA TYR A 123 -7.19 -11.48 -15.92
C TYR A 123 -6.45 -10.15 -16.06
N PHE A 124 -5.74 -9.95 -17.17
CA PHE A 124 -5.05 -8.69 -17.47
C PHE A 124 -6.01 -7.50 -17.55
N THR A 125 -7.13 -7.65 -18.24
CA THR A 125 -8.14 -6.58 -18.33
C THR A 125 -8.70 -6.19 -16.97
N MET A 126 -8.96 -7.18 -16.10
CA MET A 126 -9.48 -6.94 -14.76
C MET A 126 -8.46 -6.25 -13.85
N LEU A 127 -7.16 -6.56 -13.98
CA LEU A 127 -6.10 -5.87 -13.23
C LEU A 127 -6.10 -4.35 -13.48
N PHE A 128 -6.35 -3.92 -14.73
CA PHE A 128 -6.44 -2.50 -15.07
C PHE A 128 -7.68 -1.81 -14.51
N GLY A 129 -8.82 -2.49 -14.49
CA GLY A 129 -10.11 -1.89 -14.09
C GLY A 129 -10.16 -1.48 -12.62
N ALA A 130 -9.29 -2.01 -11.79
CA ALA A 130 -9.40 -1.87 -10.34
C ALA A 130 -8.64 -0.70 -9.72
N GLY A 131 -7.65 -0.13 -10.40
CA GLY A 131 -6.72 0.69 -9.66
C GLY A 131 -6.35 2.07 -10.21
N THR A 132 -6.24 2.26 -11.51
CA THR A 132 -5.45 3.39 -12.04
C THR A 132 -6.21 4.34 -12.96
N GLY A 133 -7.41 3.99 -13.40
CA GLY A 133 -8.10 4.69 -14.49
C GLY A 133 -8.27 6.20 -14.32
N ILE A 134 -8.88 6.67 -13.23
CA ILE A 134 -9.13 8.10 -12.98
C ILE A 134 -7.82 8.86 -12.91
N SER A 135 -6.89 8.36 -12.14
CA SER A 135 -5.63 9.03 -11.85
C SER A 135 -4.74 9.13 -13.08
N LEU A 136 -4.78 8.15 -13.99
CA LEU A 136 -4.06 8.20 -15.27
C LEU A 136 -4.59 9.31 -16.18
N PHE A 137 -5.90 9.59 -16.17
CA PHE A 137 -6.46 10.74 -16.90
C PHE A 137 -6.00 12.05 -16.27
N TYR A 138 -6.00 12.14 -14.95
CA TYR A 138 -5.60 13.37 -14.26
C TYR A 138 -4.12 13.68 -14.47
N PHE A 139 -3.23 12.74 -14.19
CA PHE A 139 -1.79 12.94 -14.23
C PHE A 139 -1.16 12.61 -15.61
N GLY A 140 -1.93 12.05 -16.55
CA GLY A 140 -1.42 11.61 -17.85
C GLY A 140 -0.75 12.69 -18.66
N VAL A 141 -1.19 13.92 -18.52
CA VAL A 141 -0.61 15.11 -19.13
C VAL A 141 0.03 16.02 -18.08
N ALA A 142 -0.66 16.23 -16.96
CA ALA A 142 -0.28 17.22 -15.97
C ALA A 142 1.10 16.96 -15.36
N GLU A 143 1.40 15.73 -14.97
CA GLU A 143 2.67 15.43 -14.29
C GLU A 143 3.89 15.57 -15.20
N PRO A 144 3.91 15.02 -16.43
CA PRO A 144 5.03 15.27 -17.37
C PRO A 144 5.26 16.76 -17.65
N VAL A 145 4.18 17.51 -17.85
CA VAL A 145 4.27 18.96 -18.10
C VAL A 145 4.81 19.71 -16.89
N TRP A 146 4.35 19.39 -15.71
CA TRP A 146 4.82 20.00 -14.47
C TRP A 146 6.29 19.71 -14.17
N HIS A 147 6.73 18.49 -14.40
CA HIS A 147 8.14 18.15 -14.24
C HIS A 147 9.05 18.76 -15.31
N TYR A 148 8.49 19.17 -16.43
CA TYR A 148 9.24 19.82 -17.51
C TYR A 148 9.28 21.34 -17.37
N ALA A 149 8.20 21.98 -16.92
CA ALA A 149 8.05 23.42 -16.93
C ALA A 149 9.03 24.15 -15.99
N PRO A 150 9.81 25.15 -16.47
CA PRO A 150 10.84 25.79 -15.64
C PRO A 150 10.26 26.61 -14.47
N GLY A 151 9.15 27.29 -14.66
CA GLY A 151 8.60 28.23 -13.67
C GLY A 151 8.07 27.63 -12.39
N PHE A 152 7.58 26.41 -12.43
CA PHE A 152 7.07 25.70 -11.24
C PHE A 152 8.19 25.00 -10.46
N TYR A 153 9.25 24.63 -11.15
CA TYR A 153 10.40 23.90 -10.65
C TYR A 153 11.74 24.59 -10.86
N GLU A 154 11.76 25.93 -10.94
CA GLU A 154 13.00 26.69 -10.75
C GLU A 154 13.78 26.24 -9.51
N LYS A 155 13.11 25.51 -8.72
CA LYS A 155 13.48 24.98 -7.43
C LYS A 155 14.22 23.66 -7.49
N ARG A 156 14.26 22.94 -8.61
CA ARG A 156 15.09 21.78 -8.81
C ARG A 156 16.24 22.18 -9.74
N HIS A 157 17.41 21.60 -9.60
CA HIS A 157 18.66 21.87 -10.37
C HIS A 157 18.54 21.90 -11.90
N TYR A 158 17.35 22.14 -12.45
CA TYR A 158 17.06 22.09 -13.89
C TYR A 158 17.73 23.18 -14.71
N ASN A 159 18.21 24.25 -14.09
CA ASN A 159 18.97 25.28 -14.83
C ASN A 159 20.26 24.77 -15.48
N ARG A 160 20.71 23.57 -15.10
CA ARG A 160 21.89 22.90 -15.67
C ARG A 160 21.55 21.94 -16.80
N TYR A 161 20.27 21.58 -16.99
CA TYR A 161 19.86 20.65 -18.04
C TYR A 161 19.50 21.37 -19.32
N THR A 162 19.84 20.77 -20.45
CA THR A 162 19.30 21.20 -21.75
C THR A 162 17.78 20.92 -21.77
N ASP A 163 17.09 21.57 -22.67
CA ASP A 163 15.66 21.40 -22.84
C ASP A 163 15.25 19.92 -23.09
N ASN A 164 16.04 19.20 -23.91
CA ASN A 164 15.83 17.78 -24.15
C ASN A 164 16.05 16.92 -22.88
N GLN A 165 17.05 17.24 -22.08
CA GLN A 165 17.30 16.54 -20.82
C GLN A 165 16.16 16.75 -19.80
N ARG A 166 15.59 17.97 -19.73
CA ARG A 166 14.43 18.27 -18.89
C ARG A 166 13.21 17.46 -19.34
N ALA A 167 12.94 17.42 -20.64
CA ALA A 167 11.85 16.63 -21.18
C ALA A 167 12.02 15.13 -20.89
N GLN A 168 13.23 14.60 -21.06
CA GLN A 168 13.55 13.21 -20.75
C GLN A 168 13.38 12.93 -19.25
N ASP A 169 13.86 13.81 -18.38
CA ASP A 169 13.78 13.64 -16.93
C ASP A 169 12.33 13.75 -16.42
N SER A 170 11.51 14.62 -17.03
CA SER A 170 10.09 14.75 -16.67
C SER A 170 9.31 13.48 -16.90
N ILE A 171 9.46 12.85 -18.06
CA ILE A 171 8.83 11.54 -18.33
C ILE A 171 9.40 10.46 -17.41
N ASN A 172 10.72 10.48 -17.16
CA ASN A 172 11.34 9.49 -16.27
C ASN A 172 10.83 9.58 -14.82
N LEU A 173 10.61 10.80 -14.30
CA LEU A 173 10.01 11.00 -12.98
C LEU A 173 8.57 10.48 -12.93
N THR A 174 7.80 10.80 -13.96
CA THR A 174 6.43 10.30 -14.08
C THR A 174 6.41 8.77 -14.11
N LEU A 175 7.27 8.14 -14.89
CA LEU A 175 7.37 6.68 -14.93
C LEU A 175 7.89 6.08 -13.60
N PHE A 176 8.70 6.82 -12.84
CA PHE A 176 9.13 6.40 -11.51
C PHE A 176 7.95 6.33 -10.53
N HIS A 177 7.03 7.30 -10.58
CA HIS A 177 5.85 7.34 -9.73
C HIS A 177 4.77 6.31 -10.13
N TRP A 178 4.57 6.07 -11.45
CA TRP A 178 3.47 5.26 -12.02
C TRP A 178 3.91 3.90 -12.56
N GLY A 179 5.18 3.55 -12.36
CA GLY A 179 5.75 2.30 -12.85
C GLY A 179 5.88 1.26 -11.75
N ILE A 180 7.08 0.71 -11.67
CA ILE A 180 7.41 -0.42 -10.81
C ILE A 180 7.04 -0.18 -9.33
N HIS A 181 7.36 1.00 -8.79
CA HIS A 181 7.16 1.31 -7.38
C HIS A 181 5.69 1.41 -6.96
N GLU A 182 4.79 1.86 -7.84
CA GLU A 182 3.36 1.83 -7.57
C GLU A 182 2.86 0.40 -7.29
N TRP A 183 3.29 -0.55 -8.12
CA TRP A 183 2.71 -1.91 -8.12
C TRP A 183 3.30 -2.83 -7.07
N ILE A 184 4.49 -2.53 -6.55
CA ILE A 184 5.19 -3.37 -5.56
C ILE A 184 4.34 -3.65 -4.33
N VAL A 185 3.74 -2.62 -3.74
CA VAL A 185 2.94 -2.75 -2.51
C VAL A 185 1.73 -3.64 -2.73
N TYR A 186 1.10 -3.53 -3.90
CA TYR A 186 -0.06 -4.34 -4.25
C TYR A 186 0.30 -5.81 -4.49
N VAL A 187 1.48 -6.06 -5.08
CA VAL A 187 2.00 -7.42 -5.30
C VAL A 187 2.28 -8.10 -3.96
N VAL A 188 2.95 -7.44 -3.02
CA VAL A 188 3.29 -8.03 -1.71
C VAL A 188 2.04 -8.47 -0.97
N VAL A 189 1.08 -7.57 -0.80
CA VAL A 189 -0.11 -7.83 0.01
C VAL A 189 -1.09 -8.73 -0.72
N GLY A 190 -1.30 -8.50 -2.03
CA GLY A 190 -2.20 -9.32 -2.84
C GLY A 190 -1.73 -10.77 -2.93
N LEU A 191 -0.40 -10.98 -3.07
CA LEU A 191 0.19 -12.31 -3.06
C LEU A 191 -0.01 -13.01 -1.72
N LEU A 192 0.28 -12.32 -0.62
CA LEU A 192 0.10 -12.87 0.73
C LEU A 192 -1.36 -13.21 1.01
N LEU A 193 -2.28 -12.29 0.70
CA LEU A 193 -3.70 -12.48 0.93
C LEU A 193 -4.24 -13.66 0.09
N ALA A 194 -3.86 -13.76 -1.19
CA ALA A 194 -4.23 -14.90 -2.03
C ALA A 194 -3.64 -16.22 -1.49
N PHE A 195 -2.40 -16.19 -1.01
CA PHE A 195 -1.72 -17.34 -0.45
C PHE A 195 -2.44 -17.86 0.81
N VAL A 196 -2.64 -17.00 1.81
CA VAL A 196 -3.30 -17.40 3.07
C VAL A 196 -4.78 -17.71 2.88
N GLY A 197 -5.46 -16.99 1.99
CA GLY A 197 -6.88 -17.21 1.70
C GLY A 197 -7.16 -18.50 0.95
N TYR A 198 -6.42 -18.78 -0.13
CA TYR A 198 -6.72 -19.93 -0.99
C TYR A 198 -5.97 -21.21 -0.58
N ARG A 199 -4.81 -21.09 0.06
CA ARG A 199 -4.05 -22.26 0.51
C ARG A 199 -4.35 -22.65 1.96
N GLN A 200 -4.53 -21.65 2.85
CA GLN A 200 -4.74 -21.88 4.27
C GLN A 200 -6.20 -21.72 4.70
N GLY A 201 -7.12 -21.40 3.77
CA GLY A 201 -8.55 -21.27 4.05
C GLY A 201 -8.92 -20.12 4.99
N LEU A 202 -8.05 -19.09 5.13
CA LEU A 202 -8.31 -17.96 6.01
C LEU A 202 -9.26 -16.94 5.37
N PRO A 203 -9.98 -16.12 6.17
CA PRO A 203 -10.84 -15.07 5.64
C PRO A 203 -10.06 -14.09 4.77
N MET A 204 -10.68 -13.60 3.68
CA MET A 204 -10.07 -12.60 2.80
C MET A 204 -10.12 -11.20 3.44
N THR A 205 -9.33 -11.01 4.52
CA THR A 205 -9.19 -9.75 5.26
C THR A 205 -7.72 -9.47 5.55
N MET A 206 -7.39 -8.23 5.85
CA MET A 206 -6.00 -7.83 6.08
C MET A 206 -5.42 -8.45 7.36
N ARG A 207 -6.25 -8.72 8.39
CA ARG A 207 -5.81 -9.47 9.58
C ARG A 207 -5.23 -10.84 9.24
N SER A 208 -5.79 -11.52 8.23
CA SER A 208 -5.33 -12.85 7.80
C SER A 208 -3.90 -12.85 7.27
N CYS A 209 -3.44 -11.74 6.72
CA CYS A 209 -2.06 -11.54 6.30
C CYS A 209 -1.05 -11.63 7.45
N MET A 210 -1.50 -11.44 8.69
CA MET A 210 -0.64 -11.54 9.88
C MET A 210 -0.64 -12.95 10.49
N TYR A 211 -1.50 -13.85 10.02
CA TYR A 211 -1.60 -15.22 10.57
C TYR A 211 -0.26 -15.97 10.63
N PRO A 212 0.59 -15.93 9.60
CA PRO A 212 1.88 -16.62 9.65
C PRO A 212 2.81 -16.16 10.78
N LEU A 213 2.62 -14.92 11.31
CA LEU A 213 3.42 -14.36 12.40
C LEU A 213 2.79 -14.55 13.78
N ILE A 214 1.49 -14.33 13.89
CA ILE A 214 0.80 -14.26 15.21
C ILE A 214 -0.27 -15.33 15.42
N GLY A 215 -0.46 -16.23 14.43
CA GLY A 215 -1.44 -17.32 14.55
C GLY A 215 -2.86 -16.85 14.85
N ASP A 216 -3.59 -17.59 15.68
CA ASP A 216 -5.00 -17.32 16.02
C ASP A 216 -5.26 -15.98 16.74
N LYS A 217 -4.22 -15.23 17.11
CA LYS A 217 -4.35 -13.88 17.68
C LYS A 217 -4.95 -12.88 16.67
N ILE A 218 -4.98 -13.22 15.38
CA ILE A 218 -5.71 -12.46 14.37
C ILE A 218 -7.21 -12.33 14.65
N TYR A 219 -7.79 -13.26 15.41
CA TYR A 219 -9.22 -13.23 15.78
C TYR A 219 -9.53 -12.34 17.00
N GLY A 220 -8.48 -11.77 17.62
CA GLY A 220 -8.58 -10.84 18.75
C GLY A 220 -8.53 -9.37 18.32
N TRP A 221 -8.29 -8.50 19.32
CA TRP A 221 -8.22 -7.05 19.13
C TRP A 221 -7.11 -6.58 18.17
N ILE A 222 -5.98 -7.34 18.07
CA ILE A 222 -4.89 -7.03 17.14
C ILE A 222 -5.39 -7.11 15.68
N GLY A 223 -6.13 -8.18 15.36
CA GLY A 223 -6.75 -8.32 14.05
C GLY A 223 -7.81 -7.25 13.78
N ASP A 224 -8.64 -6.93 14.78
CA ASP A 224 -9.61 -5.85 14.65
C ASP A 224 -8.93 -4.50 14.37
N ALA A 225 -7.81 -4.19 15.05
CA ALA A 225 -7.03 -2.98 14.81
C ALA A 225 -6.44 -2.92 13.38
N ILE A 226 -5.91 -4.04 12.88
CA ILE A 226 -5.38 -4.12 11.51
C ILE A 226 -6.47 -3.86 10.48
N ASP A 227 -7.66 -4.47 10.64
CA ASP A 227 -8.76 -4.28 9.70
C ASP A 227 -9.35 -2.86 9.82
N ILE A 228 -9.42 -2.26 11.02
CA ILE A 228 -9.84 -0.85 11.21
C ILE A 228 -8.91 0.09 10.44
N ILE A 229 -7.59 -0.02 10.64
CA ILE A 229 -6.61 0.80 9.92
C ILE A 229 -6.74 0.57 8.41
N SER A 230 -6.97 -0.65 7.97
CA SER A 230 -7.14 -1.00 6.55
C SER A 230 -8.42 -0.40 5.95
N VAL A 231 -9.52 -0.36 6.69
CA VAL A 231 -10.78 0.32 6.26
C VAL A 231 -10.55 1.81 6.13
N VAL A 232 -9.91 2.44 7.13
CA VAL A 232 -9.61 3.88 7.12
C VAL A 232 -8.66 4.24 5.96
N CYS A 233 -7.58 3.48 5.77
CA CYS A 233 -6.67 3.65 4.64
C CYS A 233 -7.39 3.51 3.30
N THR A 234 -8.20 2.47 3.12
CA THR A 234 -8.99 2.25 1.91
C THR A 234 -9.91 3.43 1.63
N MET A 235 -10.64 3.91 2.65
CA MET A 235 -11.55 5.05 2.52
C MET A 235 -10.82 6.28 1.99
N PHE A 236 -9.73 6.68 2.63
CA PHE A 236 -8.99 7.87 2.21
C PHE A 236 -8.28 7.68 0.87
N GLY A 237 -7.69 6.50 0.62
CA GLY A 237 -7.03 6.20 -0.65
C GLY A 237 -7.99 6.20 -1.85
N VAL A 238 -9.21 5.69 -1.68
CA VAL A 238 -10.26 5.72 -2.71
C VAL A 238 -10.79 7.14 -2.89
N CYS A 239 -11.15 7.84 -1.80
CA CYS A 239 -11.67 9.21 -1.86
C CYS A 239 -10.70 10.18 -2.54
N THR A 240 -9.38 10.01 -2.35
CA THR A 240 -8.37 10.80 -3.06
C THR A 240 -8.55 10.67 -4.58
N SER A 241 -8.69 9.47 -5.10
CA SER A 241 -8.91 9.24 -6.53
C SER A 241 -10.24 9.80 -7.02
N LEU A 242 -11.30 9.64 -6.21
CA LEU A 242 -12.64 10.13 -6.56
C LEU A 242 -12.68 11.65 -6.65
N VAL A 243 -12.06 12.35 -5.70
CA VAL A 243 -12.01 13.83 -5.70
C VAL A 243 -11.22 14.35 -6.90
N LEU A 244 -10.06 13.75 -7.22
CA LEU A 244 -9.29 14.11 -8.42
C LEU A 244 -10.15 13.95 -9.69
N GLY A 245 -10.89 12.84 -9.80
CA GLY A 245 -11.81 12.61 -10.93
C GLY A 245 -12.91 13.67 -11.02
N VAL A 246 -13.47 14.09 -9.89
CA VAL A 246 -14.52 15.12 -9.85
C VAL A 246 -14.00 16.49 -10.23
N MET A 247 -12.82 16.87 -9.74
CA MET A 247 -12.15 18.12 -10.11
C MET A 247 -11.93 18.15 -11.63
N GLN A 248 -11.44 17.05 -12.20
CA GLN A 248 -11.25 16.91 -13.64
C GLN A 248 -12.56 16.91 -14.43
N LEU A 249 -13.60 16.22 -13.93
CA LEU A 249 -14.93 16.23 -14.56
C LEU A 249 -15.51 17.65 -14.63
N ASN A 250 -15.46 18.40 -13.52
CA ASN A 250 -15.94 19.79 -13.50
C ASN A 250 -15.17 20.68 -14.49
N ALA A 251 -13.83 20.57 -14.49
CA ALA A 251 -13.00 21.32 -15.44
C ALA A 251 -13.31 20.94 -16.89
N GLY A 252 -13.47 19.66 -17.19
CA GLY A 252 -13.80 19.19 -18.54
C GLY A 252 -15.18 19.60 -19.01
N VAL A 253 -16.19 19.58 -18.13
CA VAL A 253 -17.53 20.11 -18.44
C VAL A 253 -17.44 21.60 -18.75
N HIS A 254 -16.71 22.39 -17.96
CA HIS A 254 -16.48 23.81 -18.21
C HIS A 254 -15.81 24.07 -19.58
N ARG A 255 -14.90 23.20 -20.03
CA ARG A 255 -14.27 23.32 -21.36
C ARG A 255 -15.23 23.06 -22.52
N LEU A 256 -16.24 22.22 -22.32
CA LEU A 256 -17.27 21.96 -23.33
C LEU A 256 -18.44 22.95 -23.25
N GLU A 257 -18.80 23.37 -22.05
CA GLU A 257 -19.89 24.26 -21.75
C GLU A 257 -19.48 25.31 -20.70
N SER A 258 -19.06 26.47 -21.15
CA SER A 258 -18.49 27.54 -20.32
C SER A 258 -19.46 28.13 -19.30
N SER A 259 -20.78 27.89 -19.44
CA SER A 259 -21.79 28.32 -18.47
C SER A 259 -21.68 27.55 -17.14
N VAL A 260 -21.05 26.38 -17.13
CA VAL A 260 -20.80 25.60 -15.90
C VAL A 260 -19.49 26.02 -15.29
N GLU A 261 -19.52 26.78 -14.20
CA GLU A 261 -18.32 27.25 -13.51
C GLU A 261 -17.55 26.14 -12.82
N VAL A 262 -16.22 26.27 -12.79
CA VAL A 262 -15.35 25.41 -11.96
C VAL A 262 -15.46 25.90 -10.52
N SER A 263 -16.22 25.18 -9.69
CA SER A 263 -16.46 25.57 -8.31
C SER A 263 -16.64 24.33 -7.41
N THR A 264 -16.29 24.48 -6.12
CA THR A 264 -16.50 23.44 -5.11
C THR A 264 -17.97 22.99 -5.05
N PHE A 265 -18.92 23.91 -5.25
CA PHE A 265 -20.34 23.58 -5.25
C PHE A 265 -20.70 22.64 -6.39
N ASN A 266 -20.27 22.93 -7.63
CA ASN A 266 -20.50 22.07 -8.79
C ASN A 266 -19.78 20.73 -8.64
N GLN A 267 -18.58 20.72 -8.07
CA GLN A 267 -17.86 19.50 -7.76
C GLN A 267 -18.64 18.60 -6.78
N ILE A 268 -19.22 19.17 -5.73
CA ILE A 268 -20.06 18.42 -4.78
C ILE A 268 -21.30 17.84 -5.48
N ILE A 269 -21.95 18.58 -6.37
CA ILE A 269 -23.08 18.06 -7.17
C ILE A 269 -22.62 16.86 -8.01
N ILE A 270 -21.48 16.98 -8.68
CA ILE A 270 -20.91 15.88 -9.49
C ILE A 270 -20.62 14.65 -8.62
N VAL A 271 -20.02 14.83 -7.41
CA VAL A 271 -19.82 13.71 -6.47
C VAL A 271 -21.14 12.96 -6.28
N TRP A 272 -22.21 13.65 -5.88
CA TRP A 272 -23.45 12.98 -5.52
C TRP A 272 -24.20 12.41 -6.71
N CYS A 273 -24.11 13.03 -7.91
CA CYS A 273 -24.66 12.45 -9.14
C CYS A 273 -23.96 11.13 -9.50
N VAL A 274 -22.63 11.09 -9.46
CA VAL A 274 -21.88 9.87 -9.79
C VAL A 274 -22.04 8.81 -8.69
N MET A 275 -22.10 9.22 -7.41
CA MET A 275 -22.40 8.31 -6.30
C MET A 275 -23.78 7.67 -6.43
N ALA A 276 -24.80 8.41 -6.89
CA ALA A 276 -26.10 7.83 -7.18
C ALA A 276 -26.02 6.72 -8.25
N CYS A 277 -25.23 6.96 -9.31
CA CYS A 277 -24.96 5.94 -10.34
C CYS A 277 -24.21 4.73 -9.75
N ALA A 278 -23.23 4.95 -8.85
CA ALA A 278 -22.50 3.88 -8.19
C ALA A 278 -23.43 3.04 -7.29
N ILE A 279 -24.33 3.65 -6.54
CA ILE A 279 -25.33 2.94 -5.72
C ILE A 279 -26.28 2.10 -6.58
N VAL A 280 -26.68 2.58 -7.76
CA VAL A 280 -27.46 1.79 -8.72
C VAL A 280 -26.65 0.60 -9.23
N SER A 281 -25.36 0.78 -9.52
CA SER A 281 -24.44 -0.30 -9.91
C SER A 281 -24.32 -1.36 -8.81
N ILE A 282 -24.15 -0.94 -7.55
CA ILE A 282 -24.11 -1.81 -6.38
C ILE A 282 -25.33 -2.74 -6.30
N ASN A 283 -26.51 -2.19 -6.57
CA ASN A 283 -27.77 -2.94 -6.52
C ASN A 283 -27.95 -3.92 -7.70
N SER A 284 -27.28 -3.69 -8.83
CA SER A 284 -27.40 -4.52 -10.05
C SER A 284 -26.63 -5.86 -9.94
N GLY A 285 -25.74 -6.00 -8.99
CA GLY A 285 -25.01 -7.22 -8.66
C GLY A 285 -23.62 -7.35 -9.32
N LEU A 286 -22.72 -7.95 -8.55
CA LEU A 286 -21.26 -8.06 -8.81
C LEU A 286 -20.83 -8.62 -10.16
N LYS A 287 -21.56 -9.61 -10.71
CA LYS A 287 -21.10 -10.34 -11.90
C LYS A 287 -21.35 -9.61 -13.21
N LEU A 288 -22.37 -8.75 -13.28
CA LEU A 288 -22.77 -8.06 -14.50
C LEU A 288 -22.34 -6.58 -14.52
N GLY A 289 -22.39 -5.89 -13.37
CA GLY A 289 -22.04 -4.48 -13.25
C GLY A 289 -20.53 -4.23 -13.35
N ILE A 290 -19.78 -4.61 -12.33
CA ILE A 290 -18.35 -4.27 -12.21
C ILE A 290 -17.52 -4.78 -13.38
N ARG A 291 -17.68 -6.05 -13.77
CA ARG A 291 -16.86 -6.64 -14.83
C ARG A 291 -17.07 -5.95 -16.17
N ARG A 292 -18.34 -5.83 -16.63
CA ARG A 292 -18.63 -5.21 -17.93
C ARG A 292 -18.27 -3.74 -17.94
N LEU A 293 -18.51 -3.06 -16.83
CA LEU A 293 -18.16 -1.65 -16.70
C LEU A 293 -16.64 -1.45 -16.78
N SER A 294 -15.85 -2.25 -16.08
CA SER A 294 -14.38 -2.22 -16.15
C SER A 294 -13.85 -2.55 -17.54
N GLU A 295 -14.41 -3.57 -18.21
CA GLU A 295 -14.05 -3.90 -19.60
C GLU A 295 -14.37 -2.74 -20.57
N THR A 296 -15.49 -2.05 -20.38
CA THR A 296 -15.88 -0.88 -21.18
C THR A 296 -14.96 0.31 -20.90
N CYS A 297 -14.68 0.61 -19.63
CA CYS A 297 -13.74 1.68 -19.24
C CYS A 297 -12.36 1.49 -19.86
N PHE A 298 -11.82 0.28 -19.76
CA PHE A 298 -10.51 -0.05 -20.34
C PHE A 298 -10.53 0.10 -21.87
N ALA A 299 -11.52 -0.47 -22.53
CA ALA A 299 -11.66 -0.37 -23.99
C ALA A 299 -11.77 1.09 -24.45
N LEU A 300 -12.51 1.92 -23.70
CA LEU A 300 -12.69 3.34 -24.00
C LEU A 300 -11.36 4.10 -23.81
N GLY A 301 -10.63 3.85 -22.73
CA GLY A 301 -9.32 4.45 -22.50
C GLY A 301 -8.31 4.09 -23.59
N VAL A 302 -8.25 2.81 -23.99
CA VAL A 302 -7.41 2.35 -25.10
C VAL A 302 -7.84 3.00 -26.42
N PHE A 303 -9.15 3.13 -26.66
CA PHE A 303 -9.67 3.77 -27.88
C PHE A 303 -9.25 5.25 -27.95
N ILE A 304 -9.38 6.01 -26.86
CA ILE A 304 -8.92 7.41 -26.80
C ILE A 304 -7.39 7.47 -27.07
N MET A 305 -6.63 6.57 -26.44
CA MET A 305 -5.17 6.50 -26.65
C MET A 305 -4.80 6.23 -28.10
N MET A 306 -5.48 5.31 -28.77
CA MET A 306 -5.25 5.01 -30.18
C MET A 306 -5.59 6.19 -31.08
N LEU A 307 -6.69 6.89 -30.79
CA LEU A 307 -7.06 8.09 -31.55
C LEU A 307 -5.96 9.16 -31.42
N VAL A 308 -5.54 9.51 -30.20
CA VAL A 308 -4.48 10.48 -29.98
C VAL A 308 -3.17 10.03 -30.63
N PHE A 309 -2.81 8.75 -30.48
CA PHE A 309 -1.57 8.21 -31.10
C PHE A 309 -1.55 8.40 -32.62
N PHE A 310 -2.66 8.13 -33.34
CA PHE A 310 -2.70 8.24 -34.79
C PHE A 310 -2.90 9.68 -35.28
N PHE A 311 -3.60 10.53 -34.53
CA PHE A 311 -3.87 11.91 -34.91
C PHE A 311 -2.74 12.89 -34.56
N ASP A 312 -1.84 12.53 -33.64
CA ASP A 312 -0.69 13.38 -33.29
C ASP A 312 0.58 12.98 -34.09
N ALA A 313 1.63 12.56 -33.43
CA ALA A 313 2.91 12.23 -34.00
C ALA A 313 3.32 10.79 -33.66
N PRO A 314 2.83 9.76 -34.39
CA PRO A 314 3.05 8.34 -34.03
C PRO A 314 4.53 7.98 -33.92
N CYS A 315 5.37 8.46 -34.87
CA CYS A 315 6.80 8.19 -34.84
C CYS A 315 7.49 8.80 -33.61
N TYR A 316 7.07 10.00 -33.17
CA TYR A 316 7.58 10.62 -31.96
C TYR A 316 7.18 9.82 -30.72
N SER A 317 5.91 9.42 -30.62
CA SER A 317 5.42 8.62 -29.50
C SER A 317 6.12 7.27 -29.38
N LEU A 318 6.42 6.60 -30.51
CA LEU A 318 7.18 5.35 -30.53
C LEU A 318 8.66 5.57 -30.12
N ASN A 319 9.30 6.63 -30.62
CA ASN A 319 10.65 6.97 -30.22
C ASN A 319 10.72 7.30 -28.73
N LEU A 320 9.74 8.05 -28.21
CA LEU A 320 9.62 8.38 -26.79
C LEU A 320 9.42 7.12 -25.95
N LEU A 321 8.57 6.19 -26.38
CA LEU A 321 8.33 4.90 -25.72
C LEU A 321 9.64 4.12 -25.52
N VAL A 322 10.42 3.97 -26.60
CA VAL A 322 11.68 3.21 -26.55
C VAL A 322 12.71 3.92 -25.68
N GLN A 323 12.90 5.22 -25.90
CA GLN A 323 13.89 6.03 -25.17
C GLN A 323 13.56 6.11 -23.67
N SER A 324 12.31 6.38 -23.31
CA SER A 324 11.87 6.51 -21.92
C SER A 324 11.94 5.18 -21.17
N THR A 325 11.62 4.06 -21.83
CA THR A 325 11.79 2.72 -21.24
C THR A 325 13.25 2.46 -20.88
N GLY A 326 14.19 2.72 -21.81
CA GLY A 326 15.60 2.50 -21.56
C GLY A 326 16.15 3.39 -20.44
N TYR A 327 15.80 4.67 -20.46
CA TYR A 327 16.22 5.63 -19.43
C TYR A 327 15.62 5.32 -18.05
N TYR A 328 14.35 4.92 -17.99
CA TYR A 328 13.71 4.50 -16.76
C TYR A 328 14.40 3.28 -16.14
N MET A 329 14.67 2.24 -16.93
CA MET A 329 15.37 1.04 -16.46
C MET A 329 16.80 1.34 -15.99
N GLN A 330 17.50 2.27 -16.65
CA GLN A 330 18.84 2.69 -16.25
C GLN A 330 18.85 3.41 -14.90
N THR A 331 17.89 4.26 -14.63
CA THR A 331 17.91 5.19 -13.48
C THR A 331 17.06 4.75 -12.29
N ILE A 332 16.26 3.69 -12.42
CA ILE A 332 15.27 3.27 -11.41
C ILE A 332 15.89 3.01 -10.04
N VAL A 333 17.05 2.35 -9.96
CA VAL A 333 17.71 2.05 -8.68
C VAL A 333 18.23 3.33 -8.03
N GLN A 334 18.85 4.22 -8.80
CA GLN A 334 19.34 5.49 -8.27
C GLN A 334 18.21 6.35 -7.72
N ARG A 335 17.08 6.40 -8.43
CA ARG A 335 15.90 7.16 -7.99
C ARG A 335 15.18 6.49 -6.81
N GLY A 336 15.13 5.16 -6.80
CA GLY A 336 14.51 4.38 -5.75
C GLY A 336 15.12 4.64 -4.37
N ILE A 337 16.45 4.83 -4.29
CA ILE A 337 17.16 5.09 -3.04
C ILE A 337 17.42 6.59 -2.77
N HIS A 338 16.86 7.49 -3.59
CA HIS A 338 17.03 8.93 -3.43
C HIS A 338 16.07 9.48 -2.37
N THR A 339 16.60 10.12 -1.34
CA THR A 339 15.84 10.69 -0.21
C THR A 339 15.86 12.22 -0.17
N ASP A 340 16.56 12.84 -1.11
CA ASP A 340 16.78 14.31 -1.14
C ASP A 340 17.35 14.87 0.18
N ALA A 341 18.26 14.11 0.79
CA ALA A 341 18.76 14.38 2.13
C ALA A 341 19.40 15.78 2.29
N PHE A 342 20.05 16.28 1.23
CA PHE A 342 20.72 17.57 1.28
C PHE A 342 19.74 18.76 1.21
N ALA A 343 18.57 18.59 0.61
CA ALA A 343 17.51 19.61 0.61
C ALA A 343 16.98 19.88 2.03
N GLN A 344 17.11 18.91 2.94
CA GLN A 344 16.72 19.05 4.35
C GLN A 344 17.64 19.98 5.14
N LEU A 345 18.85 20.26 4.65
CA LEU A 345 19.80 21.17 5.29
C LEU A 345 19.46 22.66 5.06
N GLY A 346 18.49 22.95 4.20
CA GLY A 346 18.18 24.29 3.76
C GLY A 346 19.12 24.78 2.68
N ASN A 347 18.85 25.98 2.18
CA ASN A 347 19.61 26.58 1.08
C ASN A 347 20.75 27.46 1.58
N ALA A 348 21.91 27.35 0.96
CA ALA A 348 22.94 28.36 1.07
C ALA A 348 22.41 29.72 0.52
N PRO A 349 22.79 30.87 1.12
CA PRO A 349 22.23 32.17 0.75
C PRO A 349 22.39 32.54 -0.74
N ASP A 350 23.40 31.98 -1.39
CA ASP A 350 23.77 32.23 -2.80
C ASP A 350 23.19 31.20 -3.77
N ARG A 351 22.50 30.16 -3.26
CA ARG A 351 21.99 29.03 -4.08
C ARG A 351 20.60 28.63 -3.61
N LYS A 352 19.60 29.19 -4.26
CA LYS A 352 18.20 28.85 -3.98
C LYS A 352 17.81 27.54 -4.67
N GLU A 353 17.62 26.51 -3.88
CA GLU A 353 17.01 25.26 -4.33
C GLU A 353 15.65 25.07 -3.67
N ALA A 354 14.75 24.32 -4.29
CA ALA A 354 13.49 24.08 -3.64
C ALA A 354 13.65 23.03 -2.55
N THR A 355 13.17 23.39 -1.42
CA THR A 355 12.81 22.46 -0.36
C THR A 355 11.37 21.96 -0.61
N GLY A 356 11.11 20.68 -0.27
CA GLY A 356 9.76 20.12 -0.27
C GLY A 356 9.30 19.46 -1.58
N TRP A 357 10.16 19.33 -2.60
CA TRP A 357 9.77 18.60 -3.82
C TRP A 357 9.51 17.12 -3.55
N MET A 358 10.40 16.45 -2.80
CA MET A 358 10.27 15.05 -2.43
C MET A 358 8.95 14.81 -1.67
N ASP A 359 8.61 15.72 -0.75
CA ASP A 359 7.40 15.65 0.07
C ASP A 359 6.13 15.80 -0.77
N ALA A 360 6.12 16.78 -1.69
CA ALA A 360 4.97 17.07 -2.53
C ALA A 360 4.73 15.99 -3.60
N TRP A 361 5.76 15.28 -4.03
CA TRP A 361 5.68 14.33 -5.14
C TRP A 361 5.92 12.89 -4.69
N THR A 362 7.16 12.45 -4.56
CA THR A 362 7.47 11.03 -4.34
C THR A 362 6.82 10.49 -3.07
N ILE A 363 6.91 11.19 -1.94
CA ILE A 363 6.34 10.71 -0.69
C ILE A 363 4.82 10.78 -0.70
N SER A 364 4.23 11.79 -1.34
CA SER A 364 2.78 11.85 -1.55
C SER A 364 2.27 10.67 -2.37
N TYR A 365 2.98 10.29 -3.44
CA TYR A 365 2.64 9.11 -4.22
C TYR A 365 2.79 7.83 -3.42
N TRP A 366 3.90 7.64 -2.69
CA TRP A 366 4.08 6.46 -1.85
C TRP A 366 3.02 6.35 -0.77
N GLY A 367 2.68 7.45 -0.09
CA GLY A 367 1.57 7.51 0.86
C GLY A 367 0.24 7.10 0.23
N TRP A 368 -0.05 7.60 -0.97
CA TRP A 368 -1.29 7.29 -1.69
C TRP A 368 -1.37 5.83 -2.15
N TRP A 369 -0.29 5.30 -2.73
CA TRP A 369 -0.23 3.89 -3.13
C TRP A 369 -0.38 2.95 -1.93
N ILE A 370 0.28 3.27 -0.82
CA ILE A 370 0.17 2.50 0.43
C ILE A 370 -1.25 2.59 1.01
N ALA A 371 -1.86 3.76 1.03
CA ALA A 371 -3.25 3.91 1.51
C ALA A 371 -4.24 3.11 0.68
N ARG A 372 -4.03 2.96 -0.63
CA ARG A 372 -4.87 2.14 -1.53
C ARG A 372 -4.58 0.65 -1.46
N THR A 373 -3.50 0.24 -0.81
CA THR A 373 -3.05 -1.16 -0.82
C THR A 373 -4.13 -2.16 -0.38
N PRO A 374 -4.88 -1.97 0.71
CA PRO A 374 -5.90 -2.95 1.10
C PRO A 374 -6.94 -3.16 0.02
N PHE A 375 -7.37 -2.09 -0.65
CA PHE A 375 -8.35 -2.12 -1.72
C PHE A 375 -7.84 -2.87 -2.94
N VAL A 376 -6.74 -2.41 -3.53
CA VAL A 376 -6.20 -2.96 -4.78
C VAL A 376 -5.73 -4.39 -4.58
N SER A 377 -5.03 -4.68 -3.48
CA SER A 377 -4.51 -6.01 -3.17
C SER A 377 -5.60 -7.05 -2.95
N MET A 378 -6.69 -6.69 -2.27
CA MET A 378 -7.82 -7.61 -2.10
C MET A 378 -8.48 -7.94 -3.44
N PHE A 379 -8.64 -6.96 -4.30
CA PHE A 379 -9.19 -7.19 -5.64
C PHE A 379 -8.30 -8.12 -6.45
N ILE A 380 -6.98 -7.85 -6.49
CA ILE A 380 -6.00 -8.67 -7.21
C ILE A 380 -5.98 -10.10 -6.64
N ALA A 381 -5.99 -10.26 -5.31
CA ALA A 381 -6.03 -11.57 -4.67
C ALA A 381 -7.25 -12.38 -5.12
N LYS A 382 -8.44 -11.76 -5.13
CA LYS A 382 -9.70 -12.41 -5.50
C LYS A 382 -9.72 -12.96 -6.92
N ILE A 383 -9.02 -12.35 -7.86
CA ILE A 383 -8.99 -12.79 -9.27
C ILE A 383 -7.82 -13.73 -9.58
N SER A 384 -6.93 -14.00 -8.61
CA SER A 384 -5.66 -14.71 -8.84
C SER A 384 -5.67 -16.19 -8.47
N ARG A 385 -6.83 -16.74 -8.11
CA ARG A 385 -6.98 -18.15 -7.70
C ARG A 385 -6.44 -19.12 -8.77
N GLY A 386 -5.66 -20.11 -8.34
CA GLY A 386 -5.09 -21.17 -9.18
C GLY A 386 -3.85 -20.78 -10.00
N ARG A 387 -3.37 -19.52 -9.91
CA ARG A 387 -2.12 -19.07 -10.52
C ARG A 387 -0.91 -19.44 -9.66
N THR A 388 0.27 -19.54 -10.28
CA THR A 388 1.51 -19.64 -9.52
C THR A 388 1.96 -18.27 -9.01
N ILE A 389 2.79 -18.26 -7.96
CA ILE A 389 3.42 -17.03 -7.45
C ILE A 389 4.13 -16.27 -8.57
N ARG A 390 4.86 -16.97 -9.44
CA ARG A 390 5.56 -16.35 -10.59
C ARG A 390 4.59 -15.76 -11.60
N GLN A 391 3.49 -16.45 -11.93
CA GLN A 391 2.45 -15.93 -12.82
C GLN A 391 1.75 -14.71 -12.21
N PHE A 392 1.48 -14.75 -10.91
CA PHE A 392 0.91 -13.62 -10.18
C PHE A 392 1.82 -12.39 -10.27
N ILE A 393 3.11 -12.53 -9.90
CA ILE A 393 4.06 -11.43 -9.90
C ILE A 393 4.19 -10.81 -11.29
N ILE A 394 4.44 -11.62 -12.32
CA ILE A 394 4.66 -11.06 -13.67
C ILE A 394 3.41 -10.39 -14.23
N ALA A 395 2.25 -10.96 -13.99
CA ALA A 395 1.00 -10.41 -14.50
C ALA A 395 0.62 -9.10 -13.80
N THR A 396 0.72 -9.07 -12.46
CA THR A 396 0.36 -7.88 -11.67
C THR A 396 1.37 -6.75 -11.84
N PHE A 397 2.58 -7.07 -12.25
CA PHE A 397 3.68 -6.13 -12.37
C PHE A 397 3.91 -5.67 -13.82
N ALA A 398 4.15 -6.61 -14.74
CA ALA A 398 4.59 -6.27 -16.08
C ALA A 398 3.51 -5.58 -16.92
N ALA A 399 2.27 -6.04 -16.85
CA ALA A 399 1.21 -5.51 -17.70
C ALA A 399 0.82 -4.06 -17.35
N PRO A 400 0.58 -3.69 -16.08
CA PRO A 400 0.31 -2.31 -15.73
C PRO A 400 1.49 -1.36 -16.01
N VAL A 401 2.72 -1.79 -15.69
CA VAL A 401 3.92 -0.97 -15.95
C VAL A 401 4.09 -0.70 -17.44
N ALA A 402 3.94 -1.73 -18.28
CA ALA A 402 4.02 -1.57 -19.73
C ALA A 402 2.92 -0.62 -20.25
N PHE A 403 1.71 -0.71 -19.72
CA PHE A 403 0.62 0.19 -20.07
C PHE A 403 0.90 1.63 -19.61
N SER A 404 1.41 1.85 -18.40
CA SER A 404 1.77 3.17 -17.91
C SER A 404 2.87 3.80 -18.80
N ILE A 405 3.88 3.03 -19.20
CA ILE A 405 4.91 3.50 -20.13
C ILE A 405 4.28 3.93 -21.47
N LEU A 406 3.38 3.12 -22.02
CA LEU A 406 2.67 3.45 -23.27
C LEU A 406 1.78 4.68 -23.11
N TRP A 407 1.00 4.75 -22.02
CA TRP A 407 0.10 5.86 -21.72
C TRP A 407 0.84 7.20 -21.64
N PHE A 408 1.90 7.27 -20.85
CA PHE A 408 2.69 8.50 -20.69
C PHE A 408 3.51 8.83 -21.93
N SER A 409 3.89 7.84 -22.74
CA SER A 409 4.55 8.12 -24.03
C SER A 409 3.59 8.78 -25.03
N VAL A 410 2.31 8.43 -25.02
CA VAL A 410 1.30 9.04 -25.89
C VAL A 410 0.82 10.38 -25.32
N PHE A 411 0.22 10.39 -24.16
CA PHE A 411 -0.43 11.58 -23.59
C PHE A 411 0.55 12.57 -22.96
N GLY A 412 1.53 12.06 -22.21
CA GLY A 412 2.61 12.89 -21.68
C GLY A 412 3.46 13.47 -22.80
N GLY A 413 3.74 12.67 -23.83
CA GLY A 413 4.40 13.10 -25.04
C GLY A 413 3.65 14.21 -25.79
N ALA A 414 2.34 14.09 -25.96
CA ALA A 414 1.47 15.10 -26.57
C ALA A 414 1.48 16.40 -25.75
N GLY A 415 1.39 16.33 -24.42
CA GLY A 415 1.48 17.49 -23.54
C GLY A 415 2.82 18.22 -23.64
N LEU A 416 3.93 17.49 -23.61
CA LEU A 416 5.28 18.07 -23.77
C LEU A 416 5.48 18.70 -25.14
N GLN A 417 4.97 18.04 -26.19
CA GLN A 417 5.03 18.58 -27.55
C GLN A 417 4.26 19.90 -27.66
N MET A 418 3.06 19.98 -27.09
CA MET A 418 2.26 21.20 -27.07
C MET A 418 2.93 22.30 -26.28
N GLU A 419 3.48 22.02 -25.10
CA GLU A 419 4.23 22.96 -24.28
C GLU A 419 5.42 23.58 -25.04
N ARG A 420 6.19 22.76 -25.76
CA ARG A 420 7.33 23.23 -26.55
C ARG A 420 6.92 24.04 -27.76
N LYS A 421 5.87 23.60 -28.48
CA LYS A 421 5.32 24.35 -29.62
C LYS A 421 4.85 25.73 -29.19
N ALA A 422 4.14 25.80 -28.05
CA ALA A 422 3.66 27.06 -27.49
C ALA A 422 4.84 27.98 -27.06
N ALA A 423 5.86 27.43 -26.42
CA ALA A 423 7.06 28.16 -26.06
C ALA A 423 7.79 28.75 -27.28
N LEU A 424 7.93 27.94 -28.36
CA LEU A 424 8.54 28.40 -29.64
C LEU A 424 7.70 29.47 -30.35
N ALA A 425 6.37 29.46 -30.15
CA ALA A 425 5.47 30.50 -30.64
C ALA A 425 5.43 31.77 -29.73
N ASN A 426 6.32 31.85 -28.73
CA ASN A 426 6.41 32.94 -27.76
C ASN A 426 5.10 33.16 -26.94
N ILE A 427 4.30 32.09 -26.77
CA ILE A 427 3.16 32.13 -25.87
C ILE A 427 3.71 32.12 -24.44
N THR A 428 3.49 33.19 -23.69
CA THR A 428 3.93 33.37 -22.31
C THR A 428 2.79 33.23 -21.33
N CYS A 429 3.09 32.83 -20.10
CA CYS A 429 2.12 32.89 -19.00
C CYS A 429 1.96 34.35 -18.57
N ASP A 430 0.74 34.79 -18.33
CA ASP A 430 0.50 36.09 -17.72
C ASP A 430 0.85 36.01 -16.22
N SER A 431 1.93 36.69 -15.86
CA SER A 431 2.45 36.71 -14.48
C SER A 431 1.55 37.46 -13.50
N ALA A 432 0.65 38.32 -14.01
CA ALA A 432 -0.25 39.15 -13.17
C ALA A 432 -1.47 38.37 -12.66
N LEU A 433 -1.88 37.29 -13.29
CA LEU A 433 -3.11 36.57 -13.03
C LEU A 433 -2.91 35.16 -12.44
N GLY A 434 -1.67 34.75 -12.20
CA GLY A 434 -1.37 33.41 -11.73
C GLY A 434 -1.60 32.32 -12.78
N ARG A 435 -1.51 31.02 -12.41
CA ARG A 435 -1.59 29.88 -13.32
C ARG A 435 -2.94 29.70 -14.03
N THR A 436 -4.00 30.31 -13.53
CA THR A 436 -5.36 30.01 -13.96
C THR A 436 -5.83 30.79 -15.17
N ASN A 437 -5.14 31.89 -15.57
CA ASN A 437 -5.67 32.79 -16.54
C ASN A 437 -4.64 33.21 -17.56
N ALA A 438 -4.11 32.38 -18.31
CA ALA A 438 -3.56 32.89 -19.54
C ALA A 438 -2.69 31.92 -20.27
N SER A 439 -2.89 31.77 -21.32
CA SER A 439 -2.14 31.94 -22.54
C SER A 439 -3.17 32.28 -23.57
N GLU A 440 -2.97 33.37 -24.23
CA GLU A 440 -3.69 33.60 -25.46
C GLU A 440 -3.52 32.36 -26.32
N SER A 441 -4.63 31.78 -26.81
CA SER A 441 -4.54 30.71 -27.77
C SER A 441 -4.13 31.30 -29.11
N LEU A 442 -3.03 30.86 -29.65
CA LEU A 442 -2.68 31.16 -31.04
C LEU A 442 -3.07 29.92 -31.87
N ASN A 443 -4.15 30.04 -32.64
CA ASN A 443 -4.67 28.93 -33.48
C ASN A 443 -4.94 27.62 -32.70
N GLY A 444 -5.51 27.72 -31.50
CA GLY A 444 -5.78 26.55 -30.65
C GLY A 444 -4.58 26.00 -29.88
N LEU A 445 -3.41 26.63 -30.01
CA LEU A 445 -2.23 26.26 -29.26
C LEU A 445 -2.20 27.00 -27.92
N PHE A 446 -2.09 26.25 -26.83
CA PHE A 446 -1.97 26.76 -25.47
C PHE A 446 -0.63 26.38 -24.88
N ARG A 447 -0.20 27.11 -23.82
CA ARG A 447 0.91 26.67 -22.97
C ARG A 447 0.36 25.90 -21.76
N PRO A 448 0.40 24.54 -21.78
CA PRO A 448 -0.23 23.72 -20.76
C PRO A 448 0.26 24.06 -19.33
N SER A 449 1.54 24.37 -19.14
CA SER A 449 2.12 24.74 -17.84
C SER A 449 1.54 26.02 -17.22
N CYS A 450 0.88 26.87 -18.00
CA CYS A 450 0.21 28.09 -17.54
C CYS A 450 -1.29 27.87 -17.22
N ARG A 451 -1.81 26.69 -17.49
CA ARG A 451 -3.21 26.34 -17.33
C ARG A 451 -3.46 25.63 -16.03
N ASP A 452 -4.74 25.62 -15.59
CA ASP A 452 -5.18 24.86 -14.44
C ASP A 452 -4.99 23.35 -14.65
N GLU A 453 -4.42 22.70 -13.66
CA GLU A 453 -4.13 21.24 -13.71
C GLU A 453 -5.36 20.38 -13.96
N ASN A 454 -6.51 20.75 -13.41
CA ASN A 454 -7.73 19.98 -13.54
C ASN A 454 -8.25 19.98 -14.99
N GLY A 455 -7.95 21.07 -15.73
CA GLY A 455 -8.35 21.25 -17.12
C GLY A 455 -7.28 20.84 -18.15
N MET A 456 -6.04 20.65 -17.75
CA MET A 456 -4.89 20.48 -18.65
C MET A 456 -5.05 19.32 -19.66
N TRP A 457 -5.66 18.22 -19.23
CA TRP A 457 -6.02 17.11 -20.13
C TRP A 457 -6.87 17.58 -21.32
N PHE A 458 -7.91 18.34 -21.05
CA PHE A 458 -8.86 18.83 -22.05
C PHE A 458 -8.23 19.93 -22.91
N ASP A 459 -7.35 20.76 -22.34
CA ASP A 459 -6.58 21.74 -23.10
C ASP A 459 -5.67 21.07 -24.12
N VAL A 460 -5.04 19.93 -23.78
CA VAL A 460 -4.25 19.16 -24.74
C VAL A 460 -5.14 18.48 -25.79
N MET A 461 -6.33 17.98 -25.40
CA MET A 461 -7.26 17.42 -26.39
C MET A 461 -7.75 18.49 -27.39
N SER A 462 -7.93 19.74 -26.98
CA SER A 462 -8.42 20.83 -27.84
C SER A 462 -7.49 21.15 -29.03
N GLN A 463 -6.20 20.77 -28.97
CA GLN A 463 -5.26 20.97 -30.09
C GLN A 463 -5.66 20.21 -31.37
N TYR A 464 -6.53 19.20 -31.25
CA TYR A 464 -6.96 18.38 -32.39
C TYR A 464 -8.22 18.92 -33.10
N GLY A 465 -8.55 20.22 -32.94
CA GLY A 465 -9.66 20.89 -33.59
C GLY A 465 -11.03 20.24 -33.27
N ASP A 466 -11.83 19.98 -34.28
CA ASP A 466 -13.19 19.38 -34.11
C ASP A 466 -13.10 18.00 -33.38
N MET A 467 -12.06 17.24 -33.63
CA MET A 467 -11.83 15.97 -32.94
C MET A 467 -11.55 16.16 -31.44
N GLY A 468 -11.02 17.31 -31.05
CA GLY A 468 -10.72 17.63 -29.63
C GLY A 468 -11.97 17.67 -28.76
N SER A 469 -13.07 18.24 -29.24
CA SER A 469 -14.37 18.23 -28.53
C SER A 469 -14.92 16.82 -28.37
N PHE A 470 -14.79 15.98 -29.39
CA PHE A 470 -15.17 14.57 -29.32
C PHE A 470 -14.31 13.79 -28.32
N LEU A 471 -12.98 13.96 -28.35
CA LEU A 471 -12.07 13.33 -27.42
C LEU A 471 -12.32 13.79 -25.96
N SER A 472 -12.65 15.06 -25.77
CA SER A 472 -12.99 15.62 -24.47
C SER A 472 -14.29 15.02 -23.92
N ALA A 473 -15.35 14.94 -24.74
CA ALA A 473 -16.61 14.30 -24.35
C ALA A 473 -16.42 12.81 -24.01
N LEU A 474 -15.64 12.10 -24.82
CA LEU A 474 -15.35 10.70 -24.62
C LEU A 474 -14.52 10.48 -23.31
N SER A 475 -13.57 11.40 -23.03
CA SER A 475 -12.80 11.39 -21.80
C SER A 475 -13.67 11.62 -20.56
N LEU A 476 -14.62 12.56 -20.61
CA LEU A 476 -15.59 12.80 -19.54
C LEU A 476 -16.43 11.55 -19.22
N ILE A 477 -16.94 10.89 -20.26
CA ILE A 477 -17.67 9.62 -20.10
C ILE A 477 -16.77 8.57 -19.46
N SER A 478 -15.53 8.45 -19.94
CA SER A 478 -14.57 7.48 -19.41
C SER A 478 -14.26 7.74 -17.94
N ILE A 479 -13.95 8.97 -17.54
CA ILE A 479 -13.65 9.37 -16.16
C ILE A 479 -14.86 9.10 -15.24
N ALA A 480 -16.08 9.44 -15.69
CA ALA A 480 -17.30 9.16 -14.92
C ALA A 480 -17.53 7.66 -14.71
N LEU A 481 -17.31 6.84 -15.74
CA LEU A 481 -17.41 5.39 -15.64
C LEU A 481 -16.34 4.80 -14.73
N TYR A 482 -15.09 5.28 -14.79
CA TYR A 482 -14.02 4.89 -13.87
C TYR A 482 -14.33 5.27 -12.43
N PHE A 483 -14.96 6.44 -12.22
CA PHE A 483 -15.41 6.84 -10.88
C PHE A 483 -16.42 5.82 -10.33
N VAL A 484 -17.49 5.51 -11.08
CA VAL A 484 -18.51 4.53 -10.68
C VAL A 484 -17.85 3.18 -10.35
N THR A 485 -16.93 2.72 -11.19
CA THR A 485 -16.25 1.43 -11.00
C THR A 485 -15.34 1.43 -9.76
N SER A 486 -14.63 2.52 -9.52
CA SER A 486 -13.74 2.65 -8.36
C SER A 486 -14.52 2.72 -7.06
N SER A 487 -15.60 3.50 -7.01
CA SER A 487 -16.48 3.59 -5.83
C SER A 487 -17.18 2.26 -5.53
N ASP A 488 -17.75 1.60 -6.56
CA ASP A 488 -18.40 0.29 -6.39
C ASP A 488 -17.43 -0.78 -5.85
N SER A 489 -16.21 -0.79 -6.38
CA SER A 489 -15.16 -1.73 -5.93
C SER A 489 -14.61 -1.36 -4.54
N GLY A 490 -14.45 -0.07 -4.26
CA GLY A 490 -13.98 0.45 -2.96
C GLY A 490 -14.97 0.11 -1.85
N SER A 491 -16.23 0.45 -2.03
CA SER A 491 -17.31 0.12 -1.10
C SER A 491 -17.41 -1.38 -0.84
N LEU A 492 -17.24 -2.22 -1.87
CA LEU A 492 -17.23 -3.68 -1.72
C LEU A 492 -16.08 -4.14 -0.83
N VAL A 493 -14.87 -3.62 -1.03
CA VAL A 493 -13.71 -4.03 -0.23
C VAL A 493 -13.87 -3.59 1.22
N ILE A 494 -14.29 -2.36 1.46
CA ILE A 494 -14.56 -1.84 2.81
C ILE A 494 -15.62 -2.71 3.50
N ASP A 495 -16.68 -3.07 2.79
CA ASP A 495 -17.75 -3.91 3.31
C ASP A 495 -17.25 -5.35 3.60
N CYS A 496 -16.42 -5.93 2.73
CA CYS A 496 -15.78 -7.22 3.01
C CYS A 496 -14.89 -7.18 4.25
N LEU A 497 -14.07 -6.12 4.43
CA LEU A 497 -13.21 -5.95 5.60
C LEU A 497 -14.05 -5.80 6.88
N SER A 498 -15.11 -5.01 6.83
CA SER A 498 -16.03 -4.79 7.95
C SER A 498 -16.92 -5.99 8.26
N ALA A 499 -17.03 -6.94 7.33
CA ALA A 499 -17.79 -8.18 7.45
C ALA A 499 -16.91 -9.44 7.55
N ASN A 500 -15.74 -9.35 8.18
CA ASN A 500 -14.82 -10.46 8.43
C ASN A 500 -14.46 -11.27 7.17
N GLY A 501 -14.38 -10.63 6.00
CA GLY A 501 -14.04 -11.27 4.74
C GLY A 501 -15.20 -11.96 4.02
N ASP A 502 -16.46 -11.70 4.43
CA ASP A 502 -17.63 -12.21 3.69
C ASP A 502 -17.53 -11.79 2.21
N PRO A 503 -17.50 -12.74 1.27
CA PRO A 503 -17.39 -12.40 -0.15
C PRO A 503 -18.68 -11.80 -0.73
N LYS A 504 -19.79 -11.91 0.00
CA LYS A 504 -21.13 -11.40 -0.38
C LYS A 504 -21.80 -10.68 0.77
N PRO A 505 -21.26 -9.57 1.23
CA PRO A 505 -21.86 -8.81 2.31
C PRO A 505 -23.22 -8.25 1.89
N PRO A 506 -24.11 -7.93 2.86
CA PRO A 506 -25.42 -7.40 2.58
C PRO A 506 -25.38 -6.05 1.86
N VAL A 507 -26.26 -5.86 0.85
CA VAL A 507 -26.30 -4.65 0.00
C VAL A 507 -26.46 -3.36 0.82
N LEU A 508 -27.24 -3.39 1.90
CA LEU A 508 -27.48 -2.22 2.75
C LEU A 508 -26.19 -1.68 3.39
N GLN A 509 -25.30 -2.57 3.83
CA GLN A 509 -23.99 -2.18 4.39
C GLN A 509 -23.12 -1.55 3.32
N ARG A 510 -23.14 -2.10 2.12
CA ARG A 510 -22.38 -1.60 0.99
C ARG A 510 -22.85 -0.22 0.55
N VAL A 511 -24.17 0.03 0.55
CA VAL A 511 -24.73 1.36 0.33
C VAL A 511 -24.31 2.34 1.41
N PHE A 512 -24.25 1.91 2.69
CA PHE A 512 -23.75 2.76 3.78
C PHE A 512 -22.31 3.19 3.54
N TRP A 513 -21.43 2.27 3.15
CA TRP A 513 -20.04 2.61 2.86
C TRP A 513 -19.87 3.49 1.63
N ALA A 514 -20.68 3.28 0.59
CA ALA A 514 -20.70 4.15 -0.58
C ALA A 514 -21.14 5.59 -0.22
N LEU A 515 -22.18 5.74 0.59
CA LEU A 515 -22.60 7.07 1.08
C LEU A 515 -21.49 7.71 1.96
N THR A 516 -20.76 6.92 2.72
CA THR A 516 -19.62 7.39 3.52
C THR A 516 -18.46 7.86 2.64
N GLU A 517 -18.19 7.19 1.50
CA GLU A 517 -17.23 7.65 0.49
C GLU A 517 -17.63 9.02 -0.07
N GLY A 518 -18.90 9.18 -0.47
CA GLY A 518 -19.42 10.45 -0.97
C GLY A 518 -19.32 11.59 0.06
N ALA A 519 -19.65 11.30 1.33
CA ALA A 519 -19.53 12.27 2.43
C ALA A 519 -18.07 12.65 2.69
N THR A 520 -17.15 11.67 2.68
CA THR A 520 -15.71 11.92 2.87
C THR A 520 -15.12 12.73 1.72
N ALA A 521 -15.47 12.39 0.48
CA ALA A 521 -15.06 13.16 -0.70
C ALA A 521 -15.59 14.61 -0.65
N THR A 522 -16.84 14.79 -0.25
CA THR A 522 -17.44 16.12 -0.05
C THR A 522 -16.72 16.92 1.02
N ALA A 523 -16.36 16.29 2.16
CA ALA A 523 -15.64 16.96 3.24
C ALA A 523 -14.24 17.41 2.82
N LEU A 524 -13.52 16.58 2.06
CA LEU A 524 -12.19 16.90 1.53
C LEU A 524 -12.24 18.06 0.53
N LEU A 525 -13.24 18.07 -0.37
CA LEU A 525 -13.47 19.19 -1.29
C LEU A 525 -13.81 20.49 -0.54
N TYR A 526 -14.64 20.38 0.48
CA TYR A 526 -15.08 21.55 1.27
C TYR A 526 -13.92 22.20 2.02
N VAL A 527 -13.06 21.41 2.66
CA VAL A 527 -11.89 21.92 3.40
C VAL A 527 -10.80 22.42 2.46
N GLY A 528 -10.52 21.65 1.41
CA GLY A 528 -9.43 21.97 0.49
C GLY A 528 -9.72 23.15 -0.43
N GLY A 529 -10.98 23.39 -0.80
CA GLY A 529 -11.34 24.46 -1.73
C GLY A 529 -10.47 24.45 -2.98
N ASN A 530 -9.80 25.55 -3.27
CA ASN A 530 -8.86 25.67 -4.40
C ASN A 530 -7.57 24.83 -4.20
N GLU A 531 -7.26 24.42 -2.97
CA GLU A 531 -6.11 23.61 -2.61
C GLU A 531 -6.49 22.17 -2.24
N ALA A 532 -7.60 21.65 -2.79
CA ALA A 532 -8.09 20.31 -2.48
C ALA A 532 -7.03 19.21 -2.70
N LEU A 533 -6.16 19.37 -3.68
CA LEU A 533 -5.04 18.47 -3.93
C LEU A 533 -4.11 18.35 -2.70
N ASN A 534 -3.84 19.46 -2.00
CA ASN A 534 -3.02 19.46 -0.80
C ASN A 534 -3.66 18.65 0.34
N ALA A 535 -4.97 18.80 0.55
CA ALA A 535 -5.71 18.03 1.54
C ALA A 535 -5.69 16.53 1.22
N LEU A 536 -5.88 16.14 -0.04
CA LEU A 536 -5.84 14.75 -0.51
C LEU A 536 -4.47 14.10 -0.29
N GLN A 537 -3.40 14.81 -0.63
CA GLN A 537 -2.04 14.34 -0.42
C GLN A 537 -1.77 14.11 1.07
N THR A 538 -2.16 15.06 1.92
CA THR A 538 -1.95 14.96 3.38
C THR A 538 -2.65 13.77 3.99
N VAL A 539 -3.92 13.55 3.66
CA VAL A 539 -4.71 12.42 4.20
C VAL A 539 -4.12 11.08 3.76
N SER A 540 -3.67 11.01 2.50
CA SER A 540 -3.01 9.81 1.96
C SER A 540 -1.70 9.51 2.67
N ILE A 541 -0.84 10.51 2.88
CA ILE A 541 0.42 10.37 3.60
C ILE A 541 0.15 9.96 5.06
N ALA A 542 -0.77 10.65 5.74
CA ALA A 542 -1.06 10.42 7.15
C ALA A 542 -1.63 9.01 7.41
N SER A 543 -2.51 8.53 6.54
CA SER A 543 -3.05 7.16 6.64
C SER A 543 -2.02 6.11 6.20
N GLY A 544 -1.17 6.41 5.24
CA GLY A 544 -0.14 5.51 4.71
C GLY A 544 1.00 5.26 5.70
N ALA A 545 1.38 6.23 6.53
CA ALA A 545 2.50 6.10 7.46
C ALA A 545 2.38 4.90 8.43
N PRO A 546 1.31 4.76 9.24
CA PRO A 546 1.16 3.60 10.11
C PRO A 546 0.98 2.30 9.32
N TYR A 547 0.37 2.37 8.15
CA TYR A 547 0.17 1.19 7.31
C TYR A 547 1.47 0.67 6.70
N THR A 548 2.46 1.52 6.44
CA THR A 548 3.81 1.12 6.01
C THR A 548 4.45 0.13 6.99
N ILE A 549 4.30 0.37 8.29
CA ILE A 549 4.81 -0.52 9.33
C ILE A 549 4.12 -1.89 9.26
N ILE A 550 2.80 -1.90 9.11
CA ILE A 550 2.02 -3.14 8.96
C ILE A 550 2.48 -3.91 7.71
N LEU A 551 2.73 -3.23 6.59
CA LEU A 551 3.23 -3.84 5.35
C LEU A 551 4.59 -4.49 5.50
N CYS A 552 5.49 -3.91 6.29
CA CYS A 552 6.78 -4.53 6.61
C CYS A 552 6.59 -5.87 7.34
N PHE A 553 5.66 -5.93 8.28
CA PHE A 553 5.31 -7.20 8.94
C PHE A 553 4.62 -8.18 7.98
N MET A 554 3.75 -7.72 7.09
CA MET A 554 3.12 -8.56 6.07
C MET A 554 4.16 -9.17 5.12
N SER A 555 5.19 -8.43 4.73
CA SER A 555 6.29 -8.98 3.92
C SER A 555 7.04 -10.10 4.62
N LYS A 556 7.28 -9.96 5.92
CA LYS A 556 7.86 -11.02 6.75
C LYS A 556 6.89 -12.20 6.90
N ALA A 557 5.60 -11.94 7.00
CA ALA A 557 4.57 -12.98 7.04
C ALA A 557 4.54 -13.81 5.75
N LEU A 558 4.61 -13.16 4.59
CA LEU A 558 4.69 -13.83 3.30
C LEU A 558 5.94 -14.72 3.21
N TRP A 559 7.10 -14.20 3.62
CA TRP A 559 8.34 -14.97 3.66
C TRP A 559 8.23 -16.22 4.52
N LYS A 560 7.66 -16.07 5.73
CA LYS A 560 7.42 -17.21 6.63
C LYS A 560 6.44 -18.21 6.03
N ALA A 561 5.32 -17.72 5.48
CA ALA A 561 4.28 -18.57 4.89
C ALA A 561 4.81 -19.46 3.75
N VAL A 562 5.58 -18.89 2.82
CA VAL A 562 6.14 -19.67 1.70
C VAL A 562 7.21 -20.67 2.15
N LYS A 563 8.00 -20.35 3.17
CA LYS A 563 8.98 -21.30 3.74
C LYS A 563 8.31 -22.47 4.45
N VAL A 564 7.29 -22.21 5.24
CA VAL A 564 6.51 -23.25 5.93
C VAL A 564 5.87 -24.18 4.91
N GLU A 565 5.25 -23.65 3.89
CA GLU A 565 4.58 -24.42 2.85
C GLU A 565 5.55 -25.22 1.99
N ALA A 566 6.78 -24.73 1.80
CA ALA A 566 7.85 -25.45 1.11
C ALA A 566 8.50 -26.57 1.95
N GLY A 567 8.16 -26.66 3.23
CA GLY A 567 8.85 -27.53 4.17
C GLY A 567 10.25 -27.06 4.59
N ASP A 568 10.64 -25.82 4.23
CA ASP A 568 11.95 -25.23 4.62
C ASP A 568 11.93 -24.67 6.04
N LEU A 569 10.78 -24.56 6.65
CA LEU A 569 10.57 -24.08 8.02
C LEU A 569 9.47 -24.92 8.69
N ASP A 570 9.81 -25.59 9.78
CA ASP A 570 8.82 -26.29 10.61
C ASP A 570 8.04 -25.28 11.45
N PRO A 571 6.72 -25.12 11.27
CA PRO A 571 5.91 -24.20 12.06
C PRO A 571 5.84 -24.61 13.55
N ASN A 572 6.01 -25.90 13.86
CA ASN A 572 5.96 -26.49 15.19
C ASN A 572 7.35 -26.70 15.80
N GLY A 573 8.42 -26.31 15.08
CA GLY A 573 9.78 -26.43 15.58
C GLY A 573 10.00 -25.60 16.85
N PRO A 574 11.13 -25.83 17.56
CA PRO A 574 11.42 -25.13 18.79
C PRO A 574 11.27 -23.61 18.63
N GLN A 575 10.51 -23.00 19.52
CA GLN A 575 10.24 -21.56 19.56
C GLN A 575 10.48 -21.02 20.97
N PHE A 576 10.60 -19.71 21.11
CA PHE A 576 10.54 -19.10 22.43
C PHE A 576 9.21 -19.46 23.11
N THR A 577 9.24 -19.71 24.42
CA THR A 577 8.06 -20.10 25.21
C THR A 577 6.91 -19.11 25.16
N THR A 578 7.20 -17.86 24.78
CA THR A 578 6.23 -16.81 24.52
C THR A 578 6.54 -16.11 23.20
N GLY A 579 5.53 -15.70 22.45
CA GLY A 579 5.71 -14.82 21.30
C GLY A 579 6.21 -13.42 21.75
N LEU A 580 6.88 -12.71 20.85
CA LEU A 580 7.47 -11.39 21.16
C LEU A 580 6.41 -10.37 21.65
N LEU A 581 5.20 -10.44 21.14
CA LEU A 581 4.08 -9.55 21.48
C LEU A 581 2.98 -10.22 22.31
N ASP A 582 3.24 -11.40 22.91
CA ASP A 582 2.24 -12.13 23.69
C ASP A 582 1.73 -11.35 24.88
N VAL A 583 2.57 -10.51 25.47
CA VAL A 583 2.19 -9.61 26.57
C VAL A 583 1.03 -8.68 26.17
N LEU A 584 0.95 -8.29 24.89
CA LEU A 584 -0.13 -7.45 24.41
C LEU A 584 -1.43 -8.22 24.19
N SER A 585 -1.36 -9.50 23.84
CA SER A 585 -2.54 -10.32 23.56
C SER A 585 -3.15 -10.96 24.82
N THR A 586 -2.30 -11.33 25.80
CA THR A 586 -2.70 -11.94 27.06
C THR A 586 -1.96 -11.26 28.23
N PRO A 587 -2.28 -9.99 28.54
CA PRO A 587 -1.56 -9.24 29.55
C PRO A 587 -1.80 -9.81 30.94
N THR A 588 -0.72 -10.16 31.63
CA THR A 588 -0.73 -10.42 33.09
C THR A 588 -0.06 -9.24 33.78
N VAL A 589 -0.42 -8.96 35.03
CA VAL A 589 0.21 -7.88 35.81
C VAL A 589 1.73 -8.05 35.83
N GLU A 590 2.22 -9.27 36.04
CA GLU A 590 3.64 -9.58 36.07
C GLU A 590 4.33 -9.30 34.72
N SER A 591 3.72 -9.74 33.59
CA SER A 591 4.32 -9.54 32.27
C SER A 591 4.34 -8.07 31.86
N VAL A 592 3.28 -7.33 32.17
CA VAL A 592 3.21 -5.88 31.90
C VAL A 592 4.23 -5.13 32.75
N CYS A 593 4.33 -5.42 34.04
CA CYS A 593 5.32 -4.78 34.91
C CYS A 593 6.75 -5.07 34.44
N LYS A 594 7.06 -6.29 34.01
CA LYS A 594 8.41 -6.62 33.49
C LYS A 594 8.73 -5.91 32.18
N VAL A 595 7.77 -5.77 31.28
CA VAL A 595 7.97 -4.98 30.05
C VAL A 595 8.19 -3.51 30.38
N ILE A 596 7.41 -2.93 31.30
CA ILE A 596 7.60 -1.54 31.76
C ILE A 596 9.00 -1.36 32.40
N ILE A 597 9.42 -2.28 33.26
CA ILE A 597 10.76 -2.24 33.85
C ILE A 597 11.82 -2.32 32.74
N SER A 598 11.61 -3.15 31.74
CA SER A 598 12.54 -3.31 30.62
C SER A 598 12.65 -2.07 29.70
N ILE A 599 11.71 -1.13 29.76
CA ILE A 599 11.83 0.17 29.07
C ILE A 599 12.98 0.98 29.68
N PHE A 600 13.08 0.99 31.00
CA PHE A 600 14.04 1.81 31.74
C PHE A 600 15.32 1.05 32.13
N ALA A 601 15.22 -0.26 32.34
CA ALA A 601 16.30 -1.13 32.75
C ALA A 601 16.35 -2.44 31.94
N PRO A 602 16.54 -2.38 30.61
CA PRO A 602 16.53 -3.57 29.74
C PRO A 602 17.67 -4.53 30.08
N TRP A 603 18.77 -4.00 30.60
CA TRP A 603 19.94 -4.75 31.04
C TRP A 603 19.65 -5.75 32.16
N TYR A 604 18.62 -5.50 32.97
CA TYR A 604 18.26 -6.41 34.06
C TYR A 604 17.73 -7.76 33.51
N SER A 605 16.68 -7.72 32.69
CA SER A 605 16.12 -8.93 32.12
C SER A 605 17.05 -9.62 31.13
N MET A 606 17.74 -8.85 30.28
CA MET A 606 18.68 -9.39 29.31
C MET A 606 19.95 -9.96 29.97
N GLY A 607 20.48 -9.28 30.98
CA GLY A 607 21.62 -9.75 31.74
C GLY A 607 21.32 -10.98 32.59
N THR A 608 20.10 -11.06 33.15
CA THR A 608 19.63 -12.27 33.82
C THR A 608 19.56 -13.45 32.83
N ALA A 609 18.99 -13.26 31.65
CA ALA A 609 18.95 -14.27 30.63
C ALA A 609 20.34 -14.72 30.17
N ALA A 610 21.28 -13.78 29.97
CA ALA A 610 22.66 -14.06 29.61
C ALA A 610 23.38 -14.92 30.67
N GLY A 611 23.24 -14.56 31.95
CA GLY A 611 23.83 -15.35 33.06
C GLY A 611 23.29 -16.78 33.16
N MET A 612 22.01 -16.97 32.81
CA MET A 612 21.40 -18.32 32.77
C MET A 612 21.86 -19.14 31.54
N VAL A 613 22.20 -18.50 30.43
CA VAL A 613 22.77 -19.20 29.26
C VAL A 613 24.11 -19.81 29.60
N GLU A 614 24.95 -19.07 30.30
CA GLU A 614 26.32 -19.52 30.70
C GLU A 614 26.34 -20.48 31.87
N LYS A 615 25.21 -20.77 32.52
CA LYS A 615 25.12 -21.63 33.74
C LYS A 615 26.02 -21.18 34.92
N GLN A 616 26.45 -19.94 34.94
CA GLN A 616 27.33 -19.39 35.98
C GLN A 616 26.70 -18.15 36.64
N ASN A 617 26.12 -18.30 37.82
CA ASN A 617 25.48 -17.19 38.55
C ASN A 617 26.47 -16.01 38.85
N GLY A 618 27.77 -16.24 38.95
CA GLY A 618 28.74 -15.19 39.19
C GLY A 618 28.96 -14.22 38.05
N ARG A 619 28.67 -14.61 36.80
CA ARG A 619 28.82 -13.76 35.61
C ARG A 619 27.56 -12.98 35.27
N MET A 620 26.43 -13.27 35.88
CA MET A 620 25.18 -12.54 35.66
C MET A 620 25.35 -11.04 35.88
N TRP A 621 25.97 -10.63 36.96
CA TRP A 621 26.26 -9.23 37.26
C TRP A 621 27.20 -8.58 36.25
N THR A 622 28.14 -9.33 35.69
CA THR A 622 29.05 -8.85 34.64
C THR A 622 28.24 -8.52 33.37
N HIS A 623 27.32 -9.39 32.93
CA HIS A 623 26.45 -9.14 31.78
C HIS A 623 25.54 -7.94 32.02
N MET A 624 24.97 -7.84 33.22
CA MET A 624 24.14 -6.66 33.58
C MET A 624 24.95 -5.37 33.49
N LEU A 625 26.17 -5.36 33.97
CA LEU A 625 27.03 -4.17 33.94
C LEU A 625 27.46 -3.80 32.53
N ILE A 626 27.83 -4.78 31.68
CA ILE A 626 28.21 -4.59 30.29
C ILE A 626 27.06 -3.96 29.50
N MET A 627 25.81 -4.27 29.84
CA MET A 627 24.64 -3.71 29.19
C MET A 627 24.19 -2.39 29.82
N ALA A 628 24.24 -2.23 31.13
CA ALA A 628 23.79 -1.03 31.83
C ALA A 628 24.65 0.19 31.50
N LEU A 629 25.99 0.02 31.47
CA LEU A 629 26.90 1.13 31.21
C LEU A 629 26.66 1.82 29.88
N PRO A 630 26.66 1.16 28.72
CA PRO A 630 26.43 1.84 27.44
C PRO A 630 25.00 2.41 27.32
N PHE A 631 24.01 1.77 27.92
CA PHE A 631 22.64 2.23 27.90
C PHE A 631 22.46 3.57 28.62
N TYR A 632 22.93 3.65 29.88
CA TYR A 632 22.82 4.89 30.65
C TYR A 632 23.83 5.95 30.22
N ALA A 633 25.02 5.55 29.71
CA ALA A 633 25.94 6.49 29.11
C ALA A 633 25.35 7.20 27.92
N CYS A 634 24.63 6.49 27.05
CA CYS A 634 23.90 7.10 25.94
C CYS A 634 22.87 8.12 26.43
N ILE A 635 22.02 7.75 27.40
CA ILE A 635 21.02 8.67 27.97
C ILE A 635 21.72 9.90 28.59
N SER A 636 22.78 9.71 29.35
CA SER A 636 23.53 10.81 29.96
C SER A 636 24.14 11.76 28.93
N MET A 637 24.68 11.22 27.82
CA MET A 637 25.26 12.02 26.76
C MET A 637 24.17 12.80 25.98
N LEU A 638 22.99 12.22 25.74
CA LEU A 638 21.87 12.93 25.15
C LEU A 638 21.38 14.09 26.05
N VAL A 639 21.33 13.88 27.36
CA VAL A 639 20.95 14.94 28.32
C VAL A 639 22.03 16.04 28.36
N LEU A 640 23.30 15.69 28.38
CA LEU A 640 24.39 16.68 28.39
C LEU A 640 24.43 17.52 27.12
N GLU A 641 24.12 16.93 25.98
CA GLU A 641 24.00 17.68 24.73
C GLU A 641 22.80 18.63 24.74
N ARG A 642 21.65 18.16 25.25
CA ARG A 642 20.46 19.01 25.42
C ARG A 642 20.67 20.16 26.38
N LEU A 643 21.50 19.99 27.39
CA LEU A 643 21.90 21.06 28.32
C LEU A 643 23.02 21.96 27.76
N CYS A 644 23.38 21.78 26.48
CA CYS A 644 24.42 22.56 25.78
C CYS A 644 25.80 22.52 26.46
N VAL A 645 26.11 21.45 27.22
CA VAL A 645 27.39 21.30 27.90
C VAL A 645 28.49 20.86 26.93
N PHE A 646 28.16 19.94 26.00
CA PHE A 646 29.08 19.46 24.98
C PHE A 646 28.36 19.25 23.67
N SER A 647 28.84 19.87 22.60
CA SER A 647 28.28 19.70 21.25
C SER A 647 28.80 18.41 20.60
N GLY A 648 27.89 17.60 20.02
CA GLY A 648 28.23 16.39 19.29
C GLY A 648 28.51 15.14 20.14
N ILE A 649 28.39 15.21 21.46
CA ILE A 649 28.62 14.05 22.33
C ILE A 649 27.57 12.93 22.15
N CYS A 650 26.38 13.27 21.62
CA CYS A 650 25.33 12.30 21.32
C CYS A 650 25.79 11.20 20.34
N TYR A 651 26.71 11.50 19.42
CA TYR A 651 27.24 10.49 18.48
C TYR A 651 27.99 9.38 19.21
N VAL A 652 28.72 9.72 20.25
CA VAL A 652 29.36 8.71 21.14
C VAL A 652 28.30 7.92 21.88
N GLY A 653 27.24 8.59 22.36
CA GLY A 653 26.09 7.94 22.99
C GLY A 653 25.40 6.94 22.07
N TYR A 654 25.12 7.30 20.82
CA TYR A 654 24.51 6.41 19.84
C TYR A 654 25.42 5.22 19.50
N THR A 655 26.74 5.40 19.42
CA THR A 655 27.69 4.31 19.21
C THR A 655 27.65 3.31 20.38
N LEU A 656 27.59 3.79 21.61
CA LEU A 656 27.44 2.94 22.80
C LEU A 656 26.08 2.21 22.82
N LEU A 657 25.01 2.87 22.43
CA LEU A 657 23.68 2.26 22.30
C LEU A 657 23.67 1.17 21.22
N PHE A 658 24.34 1.39 20.11
CA PHE A 658 24.51 0.34 19.08
C PHE A 658 25.28 -0.86 19.64
N GLY A 659 26.35 -0.63 20.42
CA GLY A 659 27.08 -1.68 21.13
C GLY A 659 26.20 -2.47 22.10
N PHE A 660 25.30 -1.80 22.83
CA PHE A 660 24.27 -2.45 23.65
C PHE A 660 23.37 -3.36 22.83
N PHE A 661 22.82 -2.89 21.70
CA PHE A 661 21.96 -3.71 20.86
C PHE A 661 22.70 -4.89 20.22
N ALA A 662 23.93 -4.69 19.79
CA ALA A 662 24.76 -5.77 19.24
C ALA A 662 25.04 -6.87 20.28
N TYR A 663 25.36 -6.49 21.50
CA TYR A 663 25.58 -7.43 22.59
C TYR A 663 24.30 -8.20 22.97
N ALA A 664 23.17 -7.50 23.11
CA ALA A 664 21.88 -8.11 23.41
C ALA A 664 21.41 -9.06 22.30
N THR A 665 21.74 -8.75 21.05
CA THR A 665 21.52 -9.65 19.90
C THR A 665 22.34 -10.92 20.04
N GLY A 666 23.61 -10.80 20.42
CA GLY A 666 24.47 -11.95 20.68
C GLY A 666 23.91 -12.87 21.78
N VAL A 667 23.39 -12.29 22.86
CA VAL A 667 22.72 -13.07 23.93
C VAL A 667 21.49 -13.79 23.40
N ARG A 668 20.65 -13.11 22.60
CA ARG A 668 19.46 -13.69 22.03
C ARG A 668 19.79 -14.83 21.05
N ASN A 669 20.81 -14.64 20.21
CA ASN A 669 21.29 -15.69 19.30
C ASN A 669 21.83 -16.90 20.08
N SER A 670 22.58 -16.68 21.18
CA SER A 670 23.05 -17.77 22.04
C SER A 670 21.92 -18.57 22.71
N ILE A 671 20.82 -17.90 23.09
CA ILE A 671 19.60 -18.59 23.55
C ILE A 671 19.02 -19.42 22.42
N ARG A 672 18.91 -18.84 21.23
CA ARG A 672 18.38 -19.51 20.05
C ARG A 672 19.18 -20.77 19.71
N GLU A 673 20.48 -20.67 19.62
CA GLU A 673 21.37 -21.81 19.33
C GLU A 673 21.30 -22.91 20.43
N LYS A 674 21.24 -22.50 21.67
CA LYS A 674 21.17 -23.45 22.81
C LYS A 674 19.87 -24.28 22.83
N TYR A 675 18.79 -23.70 22.40
CA TYR A 675 17.46 -24.32 22.38
C TYR A 675 16.96 -24.68 20.98
N GLU A 676 17.85 -24.62 19.99
CA GLU A 676 17.56 -24.93 18.57
C GLU A 676 16.34 -24.16 18.00
N ILE A 677 16.12 -22.92 18.51
CA ILE A 677 14.96 -22.10 18.14
C ILE A 677 15.12 -21.60 16.70
N ASN A 678 14.08 -21.79 15.89
CA ASN A 678 14.04 -21.30 14.51
C ASN A 678 14.22 -19.79 14.41
N GLY A 679 15.02 -19.33 13.44
CA GLY A 679 15.28 -17.93 13.14
C GLY A 679 16.74 -17.65 12.77
N ASN A 680 17.10 -16.36 12.69
CA ASN A 680 18.47 -15.95 12.35
C ASN A 680 18.88 -14.69 13.12
N ILE A 681 20.18 -14.40 13.09
CA ILE A 681 20.77 -13.28 13.83
C ILE A 681 20.22 -11.91 13.40
N ALA A 682 19.83 -11.74 12.15
CA ALA A 682 19.22 -10.49 11.66
C ALA A 682 17.83 -10.26 12.27
N GLU A 683 17.04 -11.32 12.42
CA GLU A 683 15.75 -11.26 13.15
C GLU A 683 15.95 -10.93 14.62
N ASP A 684 16.99 -11.49 15.24
CA ASP A 684 17.33 -11.22 16.63
C ASP A 684 17.76 -9.76 16.83
N PHE A 685 18.60 -9.24 15.92
CA PHE A 685 19.01 -7.83 15.94
C PHE A 685 17.80 -6.90 15.79
N PHE A 686 16.92 -7.17 14.83
CA PHE A 686 15.71 -6.35 14.63
C PHE A 686 14.78 -6.40 15.85
N ALA A 687 14.55 -7.59 16.42
CA ALA A 687 13.71 -7.74 17.60
C ALA A 687 14.27 -6.98 18.81
N VAL A 688 15.59 -7.02 19.01
CA VAL A 688 16.27 -6.33 20.11
C VAL A 688 16.33 -4.82 19.85
N MET A 689 16.59 -4.37 18.63
CA MET A 689 16.72 -2.95 18.33
C MET A 689 15.35 -2.21 18.37
N VAL A 690 14.30 -2.81 17.79
CA VAL A 690 13.00 -2.15 17.63
C VAL A 690 12.06 -2.44 18.79
N LEU A 691 12.09 -3.65 19.33
CA LEU A 691 11.17 -4.15 20.34
C LEU A 691 11.90 -4.59 21.61
N TYR A 692 12.97 -3.89 22.01
CA TYR A 692 13.86 -4.30 23.09
C TYR A 692 13.16 -4.62 24.43
N PRO A 693 12.09 -3.92 24.87
CA PRO A 693 11.45 -4.27 26.13
C PRO A 693 10.75 -5.62 26.07
N PHE A 694 10.13 -5.92 24.94
CA PHE A 694 9.47 -7.22 24.71
C PHE A 694 10.48 -8.32 24.47
N ALA A 695 11.58 -8.05 23.77
CA ALA A 695 12.67 -8.99 23.57
C ALA A 695 13.36 -9.35 24.89
N ALA A 696 13.57 -8.37 25.77
CA ALA A 696 14.13 -8.57 27.11
C ALA A 696 13.23 -9.48 27.97
N TYR A 697 11.94 -9.18 28.01
CA TYR A 697 10.95 -10.01 28.70
C TYR A 697 10.92 -11.44 28.14
N GLN A 698 10.88 -11.59 26.81
CA GLN A 698 10.82 -12.88 26.14
C GLN A 698 12.04 -13.75 26.48
N MET A 699 13.24 -13.18 26.43
CA MET A 699 14.47 -13.89 26.77
C MET A 699 14.48 -14.36 28.23
N GLU A 700 14.17 -13.48 29.17
CA GLU A 700 14.12 -13.82 30.60
C GLU A 700 13.05 -14.88 30.89
N HIS A 701 11.85 -14.72 30.35
CA HIS A 701 10.74 -15.65 30.53
C HIS A 701 11.07 -17.05 29.98
N HIS A 702 11.67 -17.10 28.77
CA HIS A 702 12.10 -18.36 28.18
C HIS A 702 13.13 -19.08 29.03
N MET A 703 14.16 -18.37 29.50
CA MET A 703 15.23 -18.94 30.32
C MET A 703 14.73 -19.43 31.67
N LYS A 704 13.71 -18.79 32.25
CA LYS A 704 13.11 -19.21 33.55
C LYS A 704 12.20 -20.40 33.45
N ASN A 705 11.45 -20.50 32.38
CA ASN A 705 10.33 -21.45 32.26
C ASN A 705 10.66 -22.66 31.37
N HIS A 706 11.70 -22.56 30.54
CA HIS A 706 12.10 -23.67 29.68
C HIS A 706 13.18 -24.52 30.37
N LYS A 707 12.80 -25.70 30.86
CA LYS A 707 13.79 -26.70 31.28
C LYS A 707 14.46 -27.27 30.04
N PRO A 708 15.82 -27.30 29.95
CA PRO A 708 16.47 -27.98 28.84
C PRO A 708 15.99 -29.42 28.83
N THR A 709 15.31 -29.81 27.79
CA THR A 709 15.09 -31.22 27.50
C THR A 709 16.44 -31.84 27.24
N ASN A 710 16.88 -32.71 28.12
CA ASN A 710 18.09 -33.53 27.96
C ASN A 710 17.81 -34.51 26.78
N HIS A 711 17.82 -34.02 25.57
CA HIS A 711 17.80 -34.84 24.35
C HIS A 711 19.22 -35.01 23.78
N ILE A 712 20.15 -35.42 24.65
CA ILE A 712 21.38 -36.09 24.21
C ILE A 712 21.48 -37.32 25.10
N GLN A 713 20.77 -38.34 24.78
CA GLN A 713 21.00 -39.76 24.95
C GLN A 713 19.65 -40.48 24.86
N ASN A 714 19.48 -41.07 23.76
CA ASN A 714 18.65 -42.20 23.35
C ASN A 714 17.79 -41.84 22.13
N GLY A 715 18.23 -42.38 21.01
CA GLY A 715 17.40 -42.52 19.82
C GLY A 715 16.15 -43.33 20.16
N HIS A 716 15.06 -42.66 20.44
CA HIS A 716 13.74 -43.24 20.41
C HIS A 716 12.72 -42.23 19.85
N CYS A 717 12.43 -42.45 18.58
CA CYS A 717 11.08 -42.65 18.03
C CYS A 717 10.04 -41.59 18.36
N LEU A 718 9.70 -40.82 17.34
CA LEU A 718 8.35 -40.31 17.11
C LEU A 718 7.32 -41.40 17.35
N PRO A 719 6.13 -41.09 17.86
CA PRO A 719 5.05 -42.09 17.98
C PRO A 719 4.82 -42.74 16.62
N GLU A 720 4.70 -44.06 16.63
CA GLU A 720 4.53 -44.92 15.43
C GLU A 720 3.32 -44.56 14.57
N SER A 721 2.41 -43.70 15.04
CA SER A 721 1.23 -43.29 14.32
C SER A 721 1.47 -42.19 13.23
N CYS A 722 2.69 -41.69 13.07
CA CYS A 722 3.03 -40.68 12.06
C CYS A 722 4.13 -41.09 11.08
N ARG A 723 4.52 -42.34 11.06
CA ARG A 723 5.45 -42.90 10.04
C ARG A 723 4.65 -43.57 8.93
N ILE A 724 4.56 -42.94 7.79
CA ILE A 724 4.31 -43.65 6.54
C ILE A 724 5.55 -44.52 6.33
N PRO A 725 5.42 -45.85 6.25
CA PRO A 725 6.58 -46.74 6.05
C PRO A 725 7.28 -46.38 4.73
N LEU A 726 8.61 -46.26 4.75
CA LEU A 726 9.44 -46.00 3.57
C LEU A 726 9.13 -46.94 2.36
N GLY A 727 8.58 -48.13 2.60
CA GLY A 727 8.14 -49.05 1.57
C GLY A 727 6.84 -48.65 0.83
N GLU A 728 6.02 -47.74 1.38
CA GLU A 728 4.86 -47.18 0.67
C GLU A 728 5.24 -45.94 -0.17
N MET A 729 6.29 -45.24 0.20
CA MET A 729 6.81 -44.12 -0.61
C MET A 729 7.52 -44.61 -1.88
N GLU A 730 8.20 -45.74 -1.85
CA GLU A 730 8.81 -46.37 -3.05
C GLU A 730 7.73 -46.88 -4.03
N LYS A 731 6.59 -47.40 -3.54
CA LYS A 731 5.47 -47.83 -4.40
C LYS A 731 4.71 -46.66 -5.03
N LEU A 732 4.78 -45.48 -4.49
CA LEU A 732 4.17 -44.27 -5.07
C LEU A 732 5.07 -43.55 -6.10
N MET A 733 6.36 -43.91 -6.15
CA MET A 733 7.35 -43.36 -7.09
C MET A 733 7.70 -44.33 -8.25
N ASP A 734 7.15 -45.52 -8.29
CA ASP A 734 7.36 -46.46 -9.40
C ASP A 734 6.38 -46.17 -10.55
N PRO A 735 6.86 -45.69 -11.72
CA PRO A 735 6.01 -45.38 -12.86
C PRO A 735 5.34 -46.62 -13.49
N ASP A 736 5.81 -47.87 -13.19
CA ASP A 736 5.33 -49.10 -13.81
C ASP A 736 4.25 -49.82 -13.01
N ALA A 737 3.94 -49.41 -11.78
CA ALA A 737 2.91 -50.04 -10.94
C ALA A 737 1.45 -49.67 -11.34
N ARG A 738 1.24 -48.88 -12.40
CA ARG A 738 -0.11 -48.47 -12.88
C ARG A 738 -0.66 -49.33 -14.04
N LYS A 739 -0.09 -50.46 -14.33
CA LYS A 739 -0.52 -51.30 -15.47
C LYS A 739 -1.16 -52.64 -15.11
N THR A 740 -1.42 -52.93 -13.87
CA THR A 740 -2.16 -54.12 -13.49
C THR A 740 -3.19 -53.76 -12.43
N ASP A 741 -4.34 -53.27 -12.85
CA ASP A 741 -5.67 -53.64 -12.39
C ASP A 741 -6.70 -52.89 -13.25
N VAL A 742 -7.36 -53.67 -14.10
CA VAL A 742 -8.51 -53.27 -14.94
C VAL A 742 -9.76 -53.20 -14.07
#